data_0c2c9ef2b4c847113121229af8ba1dfa
#
_entry.id   0c2c9ef2b4c847113121229af8ba1dfa
#
_cell.length_a   1.000
_cell.length_b   1.000
_cell.length_c   1.000
_cell.angle_alpha   90.00
_cell.angle_beta   90.00
_cell.angle_gamma   90.00
#
_symmetry.space_group_name_H-M   'P 1'
#
loop_
_entity.id
_entity.type
_entity.pdbx_description
1 polymer ?
#
loop_
_entity_poly.entity_id
_entity_poly.type
_entity_poly.pdbx_seq_one_letter_code
_entity_poly.pdbx_strand_id
1 'polypeptide(L)'
;MPAPIPRPPPVTRATWPSSSLWLTARAYARRAERCRELTRLPGPVLSWHRVLVSTDSQRDSSPGRLRQPTGAPPQPSGRPPRFRITWWWIAVVLALFAINYYAGSRATQGQARVRVPYSPFFLQQVNAGHVKEITSKGTAIQGTFTQKERYAGSKATTRFKTEIPTFADTKALSQLLQRKGVIVNAQPLQTGAPWWENLLLGFGPTLLFLLLLVWLMRRAGNVQGMLGAFGRSRARRYQPTGDRVTFADVAGIDEAKSELSEVVDFLRSPDKYLKLGGRIPHGVLLAGPPGTGKTLLARAVAGEANVPFFSMSASEFVEAIVGIGASRVRDLFAQAKEAAPAIVFIDELDAIGRSRTSGVAGFSGGNDEREQTLNQILTEMDGFDSSTGVIVIGATNRPDVLDQALLRPGRFDRRIAVQPPDRNGREQILKVHTRGVPLGPDVDLGRIAATTPGMVGADLANLVNEAALLAARRNHDVVTEADFTDALERIVLGAERQVMMSKEDRRRTAYHEGGHAIVGMLTEGADPVRKISIIPRGLSLGVTFSAPEADRYSYEQRELEAKIKVALGGRSAEEIVFEEPTTGAESDIQQLTEIARQMVGRWGMSTKIGPVAVTPVDGRGPFLPGVAEVSQHTQELIDDEVRRIVEAAHAEVVTLLKGNRDKLDSLAAALLEHETLDEDEAYAAAHVAKRLEETPGEYATAARKAV
;
A
#
# COMPACT_ATOMS: atom_id res chain seq x y z
N MET A 1 -26.97 61.15 11.90
CA MET A 1 -25.90 60.80 12.85
C MET A 1 -26.13 59.36 13.30
N PRO A 2 -25.32 58.42 12.96
CA PRO A 2 -25.42 57.04 13.43
C PRO A 2 -24.69 56.85 14.78
N ALA A 3 -25.25 56.01 15.64
CA ALA A 3 -24.76 55.71 16.98
C ALA A 3 -23.47 54.87 16.97
N PRO A 4 -22.62 54.94 18.02
CA PRO A 4 -21.31 54.31 18.03
C PRO A 4 -21.38 52.80 18.41
N ILE A 5 -20.48 52.05 17.79
CA ILE A 5 -20.27 50.61 17.96
C ILE A 5 -19.64 50.30 19.34
N PRO A 6 -20.09 49.30 20.11
CA PRO A 6 -19.49 48.93 21.37
C PRO A 6 -18.17 48.16 21.22
N ARG A 7 -17.21 48.40 22.12
CA ARG A 7 -15.89 47.77 22.18
C ARG A 7 -16.00 46.33 22.78
N PRO A 8 -15.14 45.39 22.30
CA PRO A 8 -15.10 44.03 22.86
C PRO A 8 -14.39 44.00 24.25
N PRO A 9 -14.69 43.00 25.09
CA PRO A 9 -14.11 42.81 26.42
C PRO A 9 -12.66 42.31 26.38
N PRO A 10 -11.87 42.50 27.47
CA PRO A 10 -10.45 42.15 27.52
C PRO A 10 -10.22 40.67 27.65
N VAL A 11 -9.25 40.17 26.85
CA VAL A 11 -8.79 38.76 26.85
C VAL A 11 -7.84 38.52 28.02
N THR A 12 -8.20 37.63 28.92
CA THR A 12 -7.33 37.13 30.01
C THR A 12 -6.25 36.19 29.43
N ARG A 13 -4.99 36.49 29.74
CA ARG A 13 -3.82 35.66 29.40
C ARG A 13 -3.83 34.34 30.18
N ALA A 14 -3.90 33.22 29.45
CA ALA A 14 -3.50 31.93 29.96
C ALA A 14 -2.04 31.68 29.59
N THR A 15 -1.22 31.42 30.60
CA THR A 15 0.20 31.08 30.52
C THR A 15 0.39 29.61 30.11
N TRP A 16 1.11 29.37 29.01
CA TRP A 16 1.64 28.07 28.61
C TRP A 16 3.16 28.06 28.72
N PRO A 17 3.80 26.94 29.11
CA PRO A 17 5.26 26.90 29.30
C PRO A 17 5.97 26.78 27.95
N SER A 18 6.97 27.66 27.81
CA SER A 18 7.92 27.70 26.68
C SER A 18 8.96 26.60 26.82
N SER A 19 9.05 25.71 25.82
CA SER A 19 10.35 25.15 25.34
C SER A 19 10.09 24.18 24.18
N SER A 20 10.78 24.37 23.05
CA SER A 20 11.06 23.46 21.95
C SER A 20 10.58 23.78 20.52
N LEU A 21 10.23 25.01 20.18
CA LEU A 21 9.83 25.36 18.80
C LEU A 21 10.71 26.42 18.10
N TRP A 22 11.87 26.82 18.68
CA TRP A 22 12.73 27.85 18.09
C TRP A 22 13.94 27.36 17.30
N LEU A 23 14.16 26.03 17.19
CA LEU A 23 15.30 25.49 16.45
C LEU A 23 15.02 25.15 14.98
N THR A 24 13.77 25.01 14.58
CA THR A 24 13.41 24.64 13.20
C THR A 24 13.20 25.84 12.26
N ALA A 25 12.84 27.01 12.77
CA ALA A 25 12.63 28.19 11.93
C ALA A 25 13.93 28.85 11.43
N ARG A 26 15.04 28.75 12.18
CA ARG A 26 16.36 29.29 11.77
C ARG A 26 17.10 28.47 10.72
N ALA A 27 16.76 27.20 10.57
CA ALA A 27 17.36 26.34 9.54
C ALA A 27 16.73 26.56 8.16
N TYR A 28 15.47 26.96 8.10
CA TYR A 28 14.76 27.22 6.83
C TYR A 28 15.11 28.60 6.22
N ALA A 29 15.33 29.62 7.03
CA ALA A 29 15.70 30.95 6.55
C ALA A 29 17.08 31.01 5.89
N ARG A 30 18.07 30.26 6.37
CA ARG A 30 19.43 30.20 5.78
C ARG A 30 19.53 29.40 4.47
N ARG A 31 18.53 28.62 4.13
CA ARG A 31 18.50 27.86 2.88
C ARG A 31 17.87 28.65 1.72
N ALA A 32 17.02 29.62 2.03
CA ALA A 32 16.38 30.48 1.05
C ALA A 32 17.30 31.61 0.51
N GLU A 33 18.27 32.06 1.31
CA GLU A 33 19.24 33.07 0.87
C GLU A 33 20.33 32.53 -0.06
N ARG A 34 20.70 31.24 0.05
CA ARG A 34 21.70 30.60 -0.82
C ARG A 34 21.21 30.26 -2.23
N CYS A 35 19.91 30.27 -2.49
CA CYS A 35 19.35 30.04 -3.82
C CYS A 35 19.17 31.33 -4.66
N ARG A 36 19.38 32.50 -4.10
CA ARG A 36 19.26 33.77 -4.83
C ARG A 36 20.58 34.29 -5.45
N GLU A 37 21.71 33.69 -5.12
CA GLU A 37 23.03 34.14 -5.65
C GLU A 37 23.52 33.36 -6.86
N LEU A 38 22.84 32.34 -7.35
CA LEU A 38 23.27 31.50 -8.47
C LEU A 38 22.62 31.80 -9.84
N THR A 39 21.91 32.91 -9.98
CA THR A 39 21.26 33.28 -11.24
C THR A 39 21.79 34.58 -11.82
N ARG A 40 23.09 34.74 -11.97
CA ARG A 40 23.68 35.82 -12.79
C ARG A 40 25.01 35.40 -13.37
N LEU A 41 25.03 34.76 -14.55
CA LEU A 41 26.14 34.83 -15.50
C LEU A 41 25.60 34.56 -16.93
N PRO A 42 25.95 35.36 -17.92
CA PRO A 42 25.50 35.22 -19.30
C PRO A 42 26.47 34.34 -20.10
N GLY A 43 25.93 33.42 -20.90
CA GLY A 43 26.69 32.61 -21.84
C GLY A 43 25.96 32.49 -23.17
N PRO A 44 26.64 32.23 -24.28
CA PRO A 44 26.21 32.62 -25.60
C PRO A 44 25.30 31.59 -26.31
N VAL A 45 24.48 32.14 -27.17
CA VAL A 45 23.57 31.52 -28.14
C VAL A 45 24.33 30.69 -29.16
N LEU A 46 23.97 29.42 -29.33
CA LEU A 46 24.39 28.58 -30.48
C LEU A 46 23.16 28.15 -31.27
N SER A 47 23.15 28.59 -32.50
CA SER A 47 22.16 28.33 -33.56
C SER A 47 22.25 26.89 -34.10
N TRP A 48 21.10 26.23 -34.28
CA TRP A 48 21.00 24.96 -34.99
C TRP A 48 20.63 25.19 -36.46
N HIS A 49 21.55 24.80 -37.35
CA HIS A 49 21.30 24.73 -38.81
C HIS A 49 20.59 23.42 -39.18
N ARG A 50 19.56 23.56 -39.98
CA ARG A 50 18.89 22.48 -40.73
C ARG A 50 19.86 21.80 -41.71
N VAL A 51 19.85 20.47 -41.71
CA VAL A 51 20.39 19.67 -42.82
C VAL A 51 19.23 18.96 -43.51
N LEU A 52 19.01 19.31 -44.75
CA LEU A 52 18.16 18.65 -45.74
C LEU A 52 18.85 17.39 -46.25
N VAL A 53 18.15 16.26 -46.28
CA VAL A 53 18.58 15.05 -46.99
C VAL A 53 17.80 14.94 -48.27
N SER A 54 18.52 14.90 -49.37
CA SER A 54 18.03 14.63 -50.72
C SER A 54 17.96 13.12 -50.98
N THR A 55 16.86 12.71 -51.59
CA THR A 55 16.64 11.39 -52.20
C THR A 55 17.41 11.28 -53.52
N ASP A 56 18.05 10.14 -53.76
CA ASP A 56 18.20 9.69 -55.13
C ASP A 56 18.15 8.16 -55.22
N SER A 57 17.42 7.72 -56.22
CA SER A 57 17.14 6.36 -56.63
C SER A 57 18.15 5.86 -57.62
N GLN A 58 18.57 4.59 -57.58
CA GLN A 58 18.75 3.83 -58.81
C GLN A 58 18.71 2.30 -58.60
N ARG A 59 17.96 1.68 -59.47
CA ARG A 59 17.82 0.24 -59.73
C ARG A 59 19.14 -0.39 -60.18
N ASP A 60 19.41 -1.63 -59.81
CA ASP A 60 19.78 -2.59 -60.82
C ASP A 60 19.45 -4.04 -60.48
N SER A 61 19.09 -4.79 -61.48
CA SER A 61 18.55 -6.13 -61.54
C SER A 61 19.63 -7.14 -61.96
N SER A 62 19.65 -8.33 -61.34
CA SER A 62 19.66 -9.62 -62.02
C SER A 62 20.12 -10.82 -61.18
N PRO A 63 19.77 -12.06 -61.52
CA PRO A 63 19.54 -13.17 -60.60
C PRO A 63 20.66 -14.22 -60.60
N GLY A 64 20.77 -15.01 -59.53
CA GLY A 64 21.61 -16.19 -59.62
C GLY A 64 21.92 -16.99 -58.38
N ARG A 65 21.30 -18.15 -58.35
CA ARG A 65 21.77 -19.42 -57.78
C ARG A 65 21.51 -19.74 -56.32
N LEU A 66 20.59 -20.65 -56.16
CA LEU A 66 20.38 -21.59 -55.03
C LEU A 66 21.68 -22.26 -54.56
N ARG A 67 21.99 -22.20 -53.28
CA ARG A 67 22.79 -23.19 -52.56
C ARG A 67 22.17 -23.46 -51.19
N GLN A 68 21.87 -24.71 -50.91
CA GLN A 68 21.42 -25.26 -49.65
C GLN A 68 22.51 -25.04 -48.58
N PRO A 69 22.16 -24.76 -47.34
CA PRO A 69 23.08 -24.79 -46.21
C PRO A 69 22.93 -26.09 -45.40
N THR A 70 23.99 -26.89 -45.41
CA THR A 70 24.29 -27.81 -44.31
C THR A 70 25.16 -27.06 -43.32
N GLY A 71 24.73 -26.96 -42.09
CA GLY A 71 25.57 -26.39 -41.04
C GLY A 71 24.84 -26.32 -39.71
N ALA A 72 25.25 -27.17 -38.77
CA ALA A 72 24.79 -27.20 -37.37
C ALA A 72 24.98 -25.86 -36.67
N PRO A 73 24.15 -25.53 -35.67
CA PRO A 73 24.22 -24.25 -34.94
C PRO A 73 25.51 -24.17 -34.10
N PRO A 74 26.18 -23.00 -34.06
CA PRO A 74 27.36 -22.83 -33.22
C PRO A 74 26.99 -22.78 -31.73
N GLN A 75 27.63 -23.64 -30.96
CA GLN A 75 27.60 -23.58 -29.47
C GLN A 75 28.22 -22.26 -29.01
N PRO A 76 27.64 -21.58 -27.99
CA PRO A 76 28.25 -20.39 -27.43
C PRO A 76 29.43 -20.78 -26.53
N SER A 77 30.63 -20.63 -27.02
CA SER A 77 31.85 -20.68 -26.21
C SER A 77 31.99 -19.42 -25.39
N GLY A 78 31.35 -19.39 -24.23
CA GLY A 78 31.53 -18.37 -23.22
C GLY A 78 32.90 -18.52 -22.56
N ARG A 79 33.93 -17.84 -23.08
CA ARG A 79 35.17 -17.60 -22.33
C ARG A 79 34.87 -16.58 -21.23
N PRO A 80 35.28 -16.85 -19.98
CA PRO A 80 35.05 -15.88 -18.88
C PRO A 80 35.78 -14.57 -19.18
N PRO A 81 35.20 -13.40 -18.84
CA PRO A 81 35.83 -12.12 -19.09
C PRO A 81 37.17 -12.03 -18.35
N ARG A 82 38.26 -11.88 -19.10
CA ARG A 82 39.59 -11.62 -18.54
C ARG A 82 39.56 -10.21 -17.92
N PHE A 83 39.62 -10.14 -16.60
CA PHE A 83 39.78 -8.90 -15.85
C PHE A 83 41.11 -8.26 -16.26
N ARG A 84 41.08 -7.20 -17.05
CA ARG A 84 42.23 -6.32 -17.31
C ARG A 84 42.36 -5.41 -16.09
N ILE A 85 43.32 -5.72 -15.21
CA ILE A 85 43.76 -4.78 -14.17
C ILE A 85 44.33 -3.56 -14.89
N THR A 86 43.58 -2.49 -14.95
CA THR A 86 44.02 -1.22 -15.52
C THR A 86 45.08 -0.64 -14.62
N TRP A 87 46.19 -0.15 -15.19
CA TRP A 87 47.36 0.35 -14.48
C TRP A 87 47.05 1.41 -13.40
N TRP A 88 45.94 2.12 -13.53
CA TRP A 88 45.56 3.10 -12.52
C TRP A 88 45.19 2.48 -11.14
N TRP A 89 44.74 1.22 -11.10
CA TRP A 89 44.57 0.49 -9.83
C TRP A 89 45.89 0.27 -9.11
N ILE A 90 46.96 0.03 -9.88
CA ILE A 90 48.33 -0.05 -9.35
C ILE A 90 48.72 1.30 -8.76
N ALA A 91 48.39 2.41 -9.44
CA ALA A 91 48.65 3.75 -8.93
C ALA A 91 47.89 4.06 -7.62
N VAL A 92 46.62 3.63 -7.51
CA VAL A 92 45.84 3.78 -6.26
C VAL A 92 46.44 2.97 -5.10
N VAL A 93 46.86 1.74 -5.36
CA VAL A 93 47.54 0.91 -4.34
C VAL A 93 48.85 1.54 -3.89
N LEU A 94 49.67 2.02 -4.81
CA LEU A 94 50.94 2.73 -4.49
C LEU A 94 50.68 4.03 -3.72
N ALA A 95 49.65 4.78 -4.04
CA ALA A 95 49.25 5.99 -3.32
C ALA A 95 48.80 5.66 -1.88
N LEU A 96 48.04 4.60 -1.67
CA LEU A 96 47.66 4.12 -0.33
C LEU A 96 48.87 3.68 0.47
N PHE A 97 49.85 2.99 -0.15
CA PHE A 97 51.11 2.65 0.48
C PHE A 97 51.93 3.88 0.88
N ALA A 98 52.03 4.89 0.02
CA ALA A 98 52.70 6.14 0.29
C ALA A 98 52.06 6.92 1.44
N ILE A 99 50.71 6.97 1.48
CA ILE A 99 49.94 7.62 2.57
C ILE A 99 50.19 6.89 3.89
N ASN A 100 50.16 5.55 3.90
CA ASN A 100 50.40 4.75 5.10
C ASN A 100 51.82 4.91 5.61
N TYR A 101 52.84 4.90 4.73
CA TYR A 101 54.23 5.18 5.07
C TYR A 101 54.41 6.59 5.64
N TYR A 102 53.78 7.60 5.04
CA TYR A 102 53.85 8.98 5.50
C TYR A 102 53.14 9.17 6.84
N ALA A 103 51.99 8.55 7.05
CA ALA A 103 51.29 8.57 8.34
C ALA A 103 52.08 7.85 9.44
N GLY A 104 52.66 6.68 9.15
CA GLY A 104 53.51 5.93 10.06
C GLY A 104 54.79 6.69 10.43
N SER A 105 55.44 7.35 9.48
CA SER A 105 56.65 8.14 9.73
C SER A 105 56.37 9.37 10.59
N ARG A 106 55.17 9.97 10.51
CA ARG A 106 54.78 11.07 11.40
C ARG A 106 54.37 10.60 12.79
N ALA A 107 53.79 9.45 12.94
CA ALA A 107 53.38 8.89 14.24
C ALA A 107 54.62 8.51 15.09
N THR A 108 55.75 8.17 14.47
CA THR A 108 57.02 7.83 15.15
C THR A 108 57.92 9.02 15.45
N GLN A 109 57.63 10.22 14.94
CA GLN A 109 58.37 11.43 15.28
C GLN A 109 58.04 11.87 16.71
N GLY A 110 58.86 11.43 17.69
CA GLY A 110 58.78 11.93 19.07
C GLY A 110 58.95 13.45 19.11
N GLN A 111 58.28 14.11 20.04
CA GLN A 111 58.34 15.58 20.18
C GLN A 111 59.78 16.09 20.25
N ALA A 112 60.13 17.07 19.43
CA ALA A 112 61.48 17.62 19.30
C ALA A 112 62.02 18.10 20.67
N ARG A 113 63.17 17.51 21.11
CA ARG A 113 63.88 17.89 22.33
C ARG A 113 65.19 18.56 21.93
N VAL A 114 65.54 19.67 22.61
CA VAL A 114 66.80 20.36 22.35
C VAL A 114 67.93 19.60 23.00
N ARG A 115 69.06 19.35 22.25
CA ARG A 115 70.23 18.73 22.76
C ARG A 115 71.03 19.78 23.46
N VAL A 116 71.35 19.53 24.74
CA VAL A 116 72.22 20.43 25.58
C VAL A 116 73.47 19.67 26.05
N PRO A 117 74.61 20.34 26.16
CA PRO A 117 75.79 19.67 26.65
C PRO A 117 75.63 19.33 28.15
N TYR A 118 76.22 18.19 28.53
CA TYR A 118 76.22 17.72 29.91
C TYR A 118 76.93 18.74 30.85
N SER A 119 78.11 19.22 30.44
CA SER A 119 78.90 20.26 31.17
C SER A 119 79.26 21.36 30.19
N PRO A 120 79.13 22.65 30.54
CA PRO A 120 78.68 23.15 31.84
C PRO A 120 77.17 23.32 31.99
N PHE A 121 76.38 23.36 30.86
CA PHE A 121 75.01 23.83 30.85
C PHE A 121 74.01 22.98 31.68
N PHE A 122 73.95 21.65 31.44
CA PHE A 122 73.03 20.80 32.18
C PHE A 122 73.34 20.80 33.69
N LEU A 123 74.66 20.70 34.09
CA LEU A 123 75.08 20.73 35.49
C LEU A 123 74.71 22.08 36.14
N GLN A 124 74.85 23.20 35.42
CA GLN A 124 74.47 24.52 35.92
C GLN A 124 72.99 24.60 36.16
N GLN A 125 72.16 24.08 35.24
CA GLN A 125 70.70 24.08 35.40
C GLN A 125 70.24 23.16 36.53
N VAL A 126 70.89 22.05 36.76
CA VAL A 126 70.62 21.18 37.92
C VAL A 126 70.99 21.91 39.22
N ASN A 127 72.14 22.58 39.26
CA ASN A 127 72.55 23.34 40.44
C ASN A 127 71.64 24.54 40.74
N ALA A 128 71.12 25.20 39.70
CA ALA A 128 70.15 26.28 39.81
C ALA A 128 68.77 25.81 40.22
N GLY A 129 68.49 24.49 40.23
CA GLY A 129 67.15 23.94 40.55
C GLY A 129 66.10 24.08 39.40
N HIS A 130 66.56 24.34 38.20
CA HIS A 130 65.73 24.55 37.04
C HIS A 130 65.32 23.24 36.31
N VAL A 131 65.76 22.07 36.78
CA VAL A 131 65.42 20.75 36.23
C VAL A 131 64.28 20.13 37.06
N LYS A 132 63.15 19.85 36.47
CA LYS A 132 62.01 19.29 37.14
C LYS A 132 62.03 17.76 37.21
N GLU A 133 62.33 17.11 36.11
CA GLU A 133 62.42 15.65 36.04
C GLU A 133 63.38 15.24 34.96
N ILE A 134 63.98 14.08 35.14
CA ILE A 134 64.84 13.42 34.16
C ILE A 134 64.48 11.95 34.00
N THR A 135 64.62 11.45 32.81
CA THR A 135 64.47 10.04 32.48
C THR A 135 65.79 9.55 31.89
N SER A 136 66.44 8.57 32.51
CA SER A 136 67.65 7.95 32.02
C SER A 136 67.37 6.76 31.14
N LYS A 137 68.00 6.70 29.98
CA LYS A 137 67.95 5.57 29.05
C LYS A 137 69.39 5.19 28.69
N GLY A 138 69.98 4.34 29.48
CA GLY A 138 71.45 4.12 29.44
C GLY A 138 72.26 5.39 29.80
N THR A 139 73.19 5.82 28.95
CA THR A 139 73.95 7.06 29.08
C THR A 139 73.16 8.31 28.66
N ALA A 140 72.08 8.16 27.95
CA ALA A 140 71.24 9.28 27.50
C ALA A 140 70.27 9.71 28.60
N ILE A 141 70.28 11.00 28.94
CA ILE A 141 69.27 11.65 29.81
C ILE A 141 68.35 12.51 29.00
N GLN A 142 67.05 12.34 29.21
CA GLN A 142 66.03 13.21 28.70
C GLN A 142 65.29 13.81 29.88
N GLY A 143 64.92 15.10 29.81
CA GLY A 143 64.28 15.73 30.95
C GLY A 143 63.48 16.96 30.57
N THR A 144 62.80 17.53 31.60
CA THR A 144 62.04 18.77 31.49
C THR A 144 62.61 19.81 32.45
N PHE A 145 62.74 21.03 31.94
CA PHE A 145 63.08 22.20 32.80
C PHE A 145 61.81 22.73 33.45
N THR A 146 61.96 23.38 34.60
CA THR A 146 60.86 24.06 35.33
C THR A 146 60.35 25.29 34.55
N GLN A 147 61.26 25.94 33.80
CA GLN A 147 60.97 27.10 32.96
C GLN A 147 61.48 26.86 31.53
N LYS A 148 61.06 27.70 30.58
CA LYS A 148 61.56 27.63 29.19
C LYS A 148 63.02 28.17 29.15
N GLU A 149 63.97 27.30 28.96
CA GLU A 149 65.36 27.63 28.84
C GLU A 149 65.83 27.68 27.39
N ARG A 150 66.85 28.55 27.10
CA ARG A 150 67.35 28.71 25.75
C ARG A 150 68.87 28.39 25.76
N TYR A 151 69.34 27.54 24.87
CA TYR A 151 70.73 27.20 24.69
C TYR A 151 71.19 27.44 23.24
N ALA A 152 72.31 28.17 23.05
CA ALA A 152 73.04 28.35 21.80
C ALA A 152 72.17 28.59 20.57
N GLY A 153 71.30 29.63 20.58
CA GLY A 153 70.46 29.98 19.44
C GLY A 153 69.23 29.11 19.22
N SER A 154 69.01 28.07 20.03
CA SER A 154 67.79 27.21 19.95
C SER A 154 66.54 27.96 20.39
N LYS A 155 65.34 27.49 19.96
CA LYS A 155 64.05 27.99 20.47
C LYS A 155 63.95 27.65 21.97
N ALA A 156 63.50 28.59 22.78
CA ALA A 156 63.24 28.36 24.19
C ALA A 156 62.31 27.15 24.38
N THR A 157 62.72 26.15 25.11
CA THR A 157 61.97 24.90 25.31
C THR A 157 62.09 24.45 26.77
N THR A 158 61.02 23.72 27.18
CA THR A 158 61.11 23.04 28.50
C THR A 158 61.66 21.62 28.40
N ARG A 159 61.88 21.07 27.18
CA ARG A 159 62.33 19.68 27.02
C ARG A 159 63.67 19.61 26.43
N PHE A 160 64.59 18.88 27.11
CA PHE A 160 65.99 18.70 26.71
C PHE A 160 66.40 17.22 26.62
N LYS A 161 67.50 16.98 25.93
CA LYS A 161 68.23 15.71 25.97
C LYS A 161 69.72 16.00 26.10
N THR A 162 70.38 15.20 26.92
CA THR A 162 71.85 15.24 27.10
C THR A 162 72.38 13.83 27.25
N GLU A 163 73.68 13.65 27.15
CA GLU A 163 74.34 12.34 27.32
C GLU A 163 75.34 12.46 28.42
N ILE A 164 75.43 11.50 29.34
CA ILE A 164 76.42 11.41 30.41
C ILE A 164 77.69 10.88 29.79
N PRO A 165 78.84 11.63 29.87
CA PRO A 165 80.09 11.10 29.46
C PRO A 165 80.45 9.87 30.28
N THR A 166 81.14 8.87 29.69
CA THR A 166 81.50 7.63 30.36
C THR A 166 82.47 7.85 31.56
N PHE A 167 83.20 8.97 31.58
CA PHE A 167 84.10 9.39 32.66
C PHE A 167 83.41 10.22 33.74
N ALA A 168 82.13 10.53 33.64
CA ALA A 168 81.41 11.34 34.63
C ALA A 168 81.10 10.51 35.88
N ASP A 169 81.31 11.12 37.06
CA ASP A 169 80.95 10.50 38.33
C ASP A 169 79.47 10.45 38.52
N THR A 170 78.90 9.29 38.28
CA THR A 170 77.45 9.06 38.35
C THR A 170 76.88 9.08 39.75
N LYS A 171 77.76 8.79 40.78
CA LYS A 171 77.38 8.87 42.20
C LYS A 171 77.23 10.33 42.64
N ALA A 172 78.15 11.19 42.27
CA ALA A 172 78.12 12.62 42.55
C ALA A 172 76.88 13.26 41.84
N LEU A 173 76.59 12.88 40.59
CA LEU A 173 75.41 13.32 39.85
C LEU A 173 74.08 12.89 40.52
N SER A 174 74.04 11.64 40.99
CA SER A 174 72.83 11.12 41.66
C SER A 174 72.59 11.85 42.99
N GLN A 175 73.59 12.10 43.75
CA GLN A 175 73.50 12.88 45.02
C GLN A 175 73.09 14.33 44.74
N LEU A 176 73.57 14.96 43.69
CA LEU A 176 73.25 16.30 43.30
C LEU A 176 71.74 16.38 42.89
N LEU A 177 71.24 15.46 42.10
CA LEU A 177 69.86 15.35 41.67
C LEU A 177 68.89 15.16 42.84
N GLN A 178 69.28 14.30 43.82
CA GLN A 178 68.49 14.07 45.04
C GLN A 178 68.44 15.32 45.92
N ARG A 179 69.59 16.00 46.15
CA ARG A 179 69.64 17.23 46.93
C ARG A 179 68.79 18.36 46.34
N LYS A 180 68.60 18.37 45.01
CA LYS A 180 67.85 19.39 44.31
C LYS A 180 66.40 18.96 44.04
N GLY A 181 66.01 17.80 44.54
CA GLY A 181 64.58 17.33 44.39
C GLY A 181 64.14 16.99 42.98
N VAL A 182 65.12 16.64 42.10
CA VAL A 182 64.80 16.29 40.71
C VAL A 182 64.26 14.88 40.69
N ILE A 183 63.09 14.70 40.05
CA ILE A 183 62.49 13.35 39.87
C ILE A 183 63.35 12.57 38.86
N VAL A 184 63.81 11.42 39.23
CA VAL A 184 64.67 10.56 38.37
C VAL A 184 63.88 9.30 37.98
N ASN A 185 63.54 9.17 36.71
CA ASN A 185 62.89 8.00 36.12
C ASN A 185 63.94 7.20 35.31
N ALA A 186 63.87 5.88 35.32
CA ALA A 186 64.67 5.00 34.46
C ALA A 186 63.80 4.27 33.47
N GLN A 187 64.18 4.27 32.21
CA GLN A 187 63.58 3.42 31.19
C GLN A 187 64.53 2.31 30.78
N PRO A 188 64.05 1.06 30.62
CA PRO A 188 64.90 -0.02 30.16
C PRO A 188 65.43 0.27 28.75
N LEU A 189 66.59 -0.20 28.42
CA LEU A 189 67.14 -0.23 27.08
C LEU A 189 66.27 -1.16 26.25
N GLN A 190 65.33 -0.59 25.41
CA GLN A 190 64.64 -1.40 24.47
C GLN A 190 65.64 -1.96 23.46
N THR A 191 65.84 -3.26 23.47
CA THR A 191 66.28 -3.99 22.31
C THR A 191 65.31 -3.75 21.20
N GLY A 192 65.75 -3.19 20.07
CA GLY A 192 64.91 -2.85 18.96
C GLY A 192 64.04 -4.04 18.60
N ALA A 193 62.72 -3.80 18.40
CA ALA A 193 61.77 -4.80 17.95
C ALA A 193 62.33 -5.49 16.68
N PRO A 194 62.23 -6.82 16.57
CA PRO A 194 62.75 -7.53 15.40
C PRO A 194 62.12 -6.96 14.13
N TRP A 195 62.91 -6.91 13.06
CA TRP A 195 62.54 -6.26 11.80
C TRP A 195 61.19 -6.73 11.24
N TRP A 196 60.80 -7.98 11.49
CA TRP A 196 59.52 -8.56 11.05
C TRP A 196 58.32 -7.99 11.79
N GLU A 197 58.43 -7.61 13.09
CA GLU A 197 57.34 -6.91 13.81
C GLU A 197 57.06 -5.52 13.22
N ASN A 198 58.10 -4.80 12.86
CA ASN A 198 57.95 -3.50 12.19
C ASN A 198 57.33 -3.64 10.78
N LEU A 199 57.65 -4.75 10.10
CA LEU A 199 57.07 -5.08 8.80
C LEU A 199 55.60 -5.50 8.93
N LEU A 200 55.25 -6.26 9.95
CA LEU A 200 53.90 -6.75 10.22
C LEU A 200 52.98 -5.60 10.71
N LEU A 201 53.48 -4.72 11.59
CA LEU A 201 52.74 -3.53 12.02
C LEU A 201 52.58 -2.47 10.92
N GLY A 202 53.57 -2.31 10.04
CA GLY A 202 53.52 -1.34 8.94
C GLY A 202 52.71 -1.82 7.75
N PHE A 203 52.79 -3.09 7.40
CA PHE A 203 52.14 -3.65 6.18
C PHE A 203 50.98 -4.58 6.48
N GLY A 204 50.88 -5.12 7.70
CA GLY A 204 49.81 -6.06 8.09
C GLY A 204 48.41 -5.55 7.83
N PRO A 205 48.04 -4.35 8.29
CA PRO A 205 46.69 -3.78 8.04
C PRO A 205 46.38 -3.63 6.55
N THR A 206 47.36 -3.24 5.74
CA THR A 206 47.17 -3.04 4.29
C THR A 206 46.99 -4.38 3.57
N LEU A 207 47.75 -5.41 3.98
CA LEU A 207 47.65 -6.75 3.42
C LEU A 207 46.31 -7.43 3.80
N LEU A 208 45.90 -7.22 5.06
CA LEU A 208 44.59 -7.70 5.56
C LEU A 208 43.45 -7.03 4.83
N PHE A 209 43.53 -5.73 4.56
CA PHE A 209 42.56 -4.98 3.77
C PHE A 209 42.50 -5.48 2.32
N LEU A 210 43.64 -5.74 1.68
CA LEU A 210 43.71 -6.31 0.34
C LEU A 210 43.12 -7.72 0.27
N LEU A 211 43.42 -8.57 1.26
CA LEU A 211 42.81 -9.91 1.35
C LEU A 211 41.29 -9.84 1.57
N LEU A 212 40.84 -8.91 2.43
CA LEU A 212 39.43 -8.66 2.65
C LEU A 212 38.73 -8.17 1.36
N LEU A 213 39.39 -7.27 0.61
CA LEU A 213 38.85 -6.75 -0.66
C LEU A 213 38.81 -7.84 -1.72
N VAL A 214 39.81 -8.70 -1.84
CA VAL A 214 39.81 -9.88 -2.74
C VAL A 214 38.74 -10.89 -2.32
N TRP A 215 38.57 -11.13 -1.01
CA TRP A 215 37.50 -11.98 -0.48
C TRP A 215 36.10 -11.40 -0.77
N LEU A 216 35.93 -10.08 -0.55
CA LEU A 216 34.69 -9.36 -0.89
C LEU A 216 34.40 -9.39 -2.38
N MET A 217 35.41 -9.20 -3.25
CA MET A 217 35.27 -9.31 -4.71
C MET A 217 34.94 -10.74 -5.17
N ARG A 218 35.55 -11.77 -4.55
CA ARG A 218 35.18 -13.17 -4.83
C ARG A 218 33.77 -13.49 -4.34
N ARG A 219 33.33 -12.93 -3.22
CA ARG A 219 31.96 -13.04 -2.71
C ARG A 219 30.95 -12.22 -3.55
N ALA A 220 31.35 -11.05 -4.02
CA ALA A 220 30.54 -10.21 -4.92
C ALA A 220 30.38 -10.80 -6.34
N GLY A 221 31.30 -11.65 -6.80
CA GLY A 221 31.12 -12.42 -8.03
C GLY A 221 29.91 -13.36 -8.01
N ASN A 222 29.47 -13.80 -6.81
CA ASN A 222 28.19 -14.53 -6.63
C ASN A 222 26.97 -13.60 -6.57
N VAL A 223 27.15 -12.28 -6.38
CA VAL A 223 26.08 -11.28 -6.32
C VAL A 223 25.49 -11.00 -7.71
N GLN A 224 26.23 -11.18 -8.78
CA GLN A 224 25.70 -11.09 -10.15
C GLN A 224 24.68 -12.21 -10.45
N GLY A 225 24.86 -13.40 -9.85
CA GLY A 225 23.85 -14.45 -9.84
C GLY A 225 22.62 -14.10 -8.95
N MET A 226 22.84 -13.36 -7.88
CA MET A 226 21.79 -12.95 -6.96
C MET A 226 20.95 -11.76 -7.49
N LEU A 227 21.58 -10.78 -8.16
CA LEU A 227 20.87 -9.71 -8.89
C LEU A 227 20.05 -10.23 -10.06
N GLY A 228 20.52 -11.27 -10.76
CA GLY A 228 19.75 -11.98 -11.80
C GLY A 228 18.56 -12.78 -11.21
N ALA A 229 18.61 -13.17 -9.94
CA ALA A 229 17.50 -13.84 -9.27
C ALA A 229 16.39 -12.86 -8.81
N PHE A 230 16.73 -11.61 -8.49
CA PHE A 230 15.75 -10.57 -8.13
C PHE A 230 14.86 -10.14 -9.31
N GLY A 231 15.32 -10.26 -10.54
CA GLY A 231 14.55 -9.94 -11.75
C GLY A 231 13.71 -11.08 -12.30
N ARG A 232 13.79 -12.29 -11.73
CA ARG A 232 12.95 -13.40 -12.17
C ARG A 232 11.55 -13.27 -11.61
N SER A 233 10.58 -13.38 -12.48
CA SER A 233 9.17 -13.39 -12.14
C SER A 233 8.91 -14.56 -11.16
N ARG A 234 8.20 -14.27 -10.07
CA ARG A 234 7.61 -15.28 -9.19
C ARG A 234 6.27 -15.77 -9.71
N ALA A 235 6.02 -15.60 -11.02
CA ALA A 235 4.78 -16.02 -11.64
C ALA A 235 4.50 -17.48 -11.26
N ARG A 236 3.36 -17.69 -10.66
CA ARG A 236 2.90 -19.05 -10.34
C ARG A 236 2.38 -19.66 -11.63
N ARG A 237 3.19 -20.52 -12.26
CA ARG A 237 2.69 -21.39 -13.29
C ARG A 237 1.73 -22.36 -12.61
N TYR A 238 0.46 -22.14 -12.81
CA TYR A 238 -0.55 -23.08 -12.38
C TYR A 238 -0.47 -24.31 -13.31
N GLN A 239 0.28 -25.33 -12.88
CA GLN A 239 0.16 -26.67 -13.46
C GLN A 239 -0.93 -27.36 -12.65
N PRO A 240 -2.03 -27.77 -13.27
CA PRO A 240 -3.06 -28.54 -12.57
C PRO A 240 -2.50 -29.90 -12.19
N THR A 241 -2.00 -30.01 -10.95
CA THR A 241 -1.64 -31.27 -10.30
C THR A 241 -2.85 -31.92 -9.62
N GLY A 242 -4.04 -31.30 -9.73
CA GLY A 242 -5.32 -31.72 -9.19
C GLY A 242 -6.46 -31.43 -10.18
N ASP A 243 -7.71 -31.47 -9.72
CA ASP A 243 -8.90 -31.24 -10.50
C ASP A 243 -8.85 -29.85 -11.16
N ARG A 244 -9.03 -29.84 -12.47
CA ARG A 244 -9.02 -28.60 -13.25
C ARG A 244 -10.29 -27.80 -12.98
N VAL A 245 -10.15 -26.54 -12.62
CA VAL A 245 -11.29 -25.62 -12.53
C VAL A 245 -11.84 -25.38 -13.93
N THR A 246 -13.12 -25.63 -14.13
CA THR A 246 -13.84 -25.46 -15.40
C THR A 246 -15.04 -24.52 -15.22
N PHE A 247 -15.76 -24.22 -16.29
CA PHE A 247 -17.01 -23.45 -16.21
C PHE A 247 -18.10 -24.10 -15.35
N ALA A 248 -18.01 -25.41 -15.09
CA ALA A 248 -18.92 -26.12 -14.18
C ALA A 248 -18.71 -25.74 -12.70
N ASP A 249 -17.54 -25.21 -12.35
CA ASP A 249 -17.19 -24.79 -11.00
C ASP A 249 -17.46 -23.29 -10.77
N VAL A 250 -17.83 -22.57 -11.83
CA VAL A 250 -18.23 -21.17 -11.80
C VAL A 250 -19.72 -21.06 -11.96
N ALA A 251 -20.42 -20.39 -11.06
CA ALA A 251 -21.86 -20.23 -11.06
C ALA A 251 -22.25 -18.74 -10.96
N GLY A 252 -23.47 -18.41 -11.39
CA GLY A 252 -24.08 -17.09 -11.16
C GLY A 252 -23.53 -15.93 -11.99
N ILE A 253 -22.75 -16.20 -13.04
CA ILE A 253 -22.19 -15.21 -13.95
C ILE A 253 -22.25 -15.72 -15.41
N ASP A 254 -23.42 -16.18 -15.83
CA ASP A 254 -23.61 -16.88 -17.11
C ASP A 254 -23.36 -15.97 -18.34
N GLU A 255 -23.65 -14.68 -18.26
CA GLU A 255 -23.33 -13.70 -19.31
C GLU A 255 -21.81 -13.61 -19.52
N ALA A 256 -21.03 -13.45 -18.45
CA ALA A 256 -19.58 -13.38 -18.54
C ALA A 256 -18.97 -14.71 -19.04
N LYS A 257 -19.55 -15.86 -18.66
CA LYS A 257 -19.15 -17.16 -19.21
C LYS A 257 -19.41 -17.27 -20.71
N SER A 258 -20.57 -16.80 -21.17
CA SER A 258 -20.92 -16.80 -22.59
C SER A 258 -19.92 -15.98 -23.42
N GLU A 259 -19.58 -14.77 -22.97
CA GLU A 259 -18.58 -13.93 -23.64
C GLU A 259 -17.18 -14.57 -23.64
N LEU A 260 -16.80 -15.25 -22.56
CA LEU A 260 -15.50 -15.92 -22.46
C LEU A 260 -15.45 -17.26 -23.18
N SER A 261 -16.59 -17.88 -23.48
CA SER A 261 -16.63 -19.11 -24.30
C SER A 261 -16.10 -18.89 -25.70
N GLU A 262 -16.25 -17.68 -26.26
CA GLU A 262 -15.64 -17.31 -27.54
C GLU A 262 -14.11 -17.30 -27.44
N VAL A 263 -13.55 -16.83 -26.30
CA VAL A 263 -12.12 -16.82 -26.02
C VAL A 263 -11.58 -18.25 -25.92
N VAL A 264 -12.33 -19.13 -25.25
CA VAL A 264 -12.01 -20.57 -25.16
C VAL A 264 -12.00 -21.22 -26.52
N ASP A 265 -13.06 -21.03 -27.32
CA ASP A 265 -13.18 -21.56 -28.68
C ASP A 265 -12.01 -21.11 -29.55
N PHE A 266 -11.62 -19.85 -29.39
CA PHE A 266 -10.49 -19.28 -30.10
C PHE A 266 -9.16 -19.97 -29.71
N LEU A 267 -8.88 -20.14 -28.40
CA LEU A 267 -7.67 -20.83 -27.93
C LEU A 267 -7.63 -22.30 -28.35
N ARG A 268 -8.80 -22.96 -28.47
CA ARG A 268 -8.93 -24.35 -28.96
C ARG A 268 -8.75 -24.48 -30.46
N SER A 269 -9.27 -23.50 -31.23
CA SER A 269 -9.37 -23.61 -32.70
C SER A 269 -9.06 -22.29 -33.40
N PRO A 270 -7.83 -21.74 -33.28
CA PRO A 270 -7.46 -20.42 -33.83
C PRO A 270 -7.63 -20.34 -35.36
N ASP A 271 -7.36 -21.42 -36.09
CA ASP A 271 -7.45 -21.48 -37.53
C ASP A 271 -8.81 -21.18 -38.13
N LYS A 272 -9.88 -21.50 -37.38
CA LYS A 272 -11.28 -21.23 -37.77
C LYS A 272 -11.54 -19.72 -37.92
N TYR A 273 -10.99 -18.94 -37.02
CA TYR A 273 -11.19 -17.49 -36.99
C TYR A 273 -10.23 -16.77 -37.96
N LEU A 274 -8.97 -17.19 -38.00
CA LEU A 274 -7.96 -16.61 -38.90
C LEU A 274 -8.34 -16.76 -40.37
N LYS A 275 -8.93 -17.89 -40.79
CA LYS A 275 -9.39 -18.12 -42.15
C LYS A 275 -10.47 -17.14 -42.61
N LEU A 276 -11.27 -16.61 -41.71
CA LEU A 276 -12.32 -15.63 -41.98
C LEU A 276 -11.84 -14.19 -41.84
N GLY A 277 -10.53 -13.96 -41.53
CA GLY A 277 -9.97 -12.64 -41.32
C GLY A 277 -10.30 -12.07 -39.91
N GLY A 278 -10.80 -12.91 -38.99
CA GLY A 278 -11.04 -12.52 -37.62
C GLY A 278 -9.71 -12.24 -36.87
N ARG A 279 -9.69 -11.18 -36.11
CA ARG A 279 -8.56 -10.84 -35.23
C ARG A 279 -8.84 -11.34 -33.82
N ILE A 280 -7.81 -11.95 -33.21
CA ILE A 280 -7.86 -12.39 -31.82
C ILE A 280 -7.86 -11.17 -30.91
N PRO A 281 -8.70 -11.12 -29.87
CA PRO A 281 -8.52 -10.14 -28.80
C PRO A 281 -7.20 -10.43 -28.08
N HIS A 282 -6.32 -9.44 -28.01
CA HIS A 282 -5.03 -9.58 -27.31
C HIS A 282 -5.24 -9.61 -25.79
N GLY A 283 -6.28 -8.92 -25.30
CA GLY A 283 -6.58 -8.85 -23.89
C GLY A 283 -8.07 -8.73 -23.57
N VAL A 284 -8.44 -9.30 -22.44
CA VAL A 284 -9.78 -9.23 -21.86
C VAL A 284 -9.67 -8.61 -20.46
N LEU A 285 -10.46 -7.59 -20.18
CA LEU A 285 -10.53 -6.96 -18.86
C LEU A 285 -11.79 -7.42 -18.14
N LEU A 286 -11.64 -8.12 -17.03
CA LEU A 286 -12.71 -8.46 -16.10
C LEU A 286 -12.88 -7.32 -15.08
N ALA A 287 -14.01 -6.66 -15.12
CA ALA A 287 -14.33 -5.55 -14.22
C ALA A 287 -15.55 -5.88 -13.36
N GLY A 288 -15.49 -5.58 -12.06
CA GLY A 288 -16.63 -5.79 -11.16
C GLY A 288 -16.25 -5.73 -9.68
N PRO A 289 -17.22 -5.77 -8.77
CA PRO A 289 -16.96 -5.74 -7.33
C PRO A 289 -16.01 -6.84 -6.85
N PRO A 290 -15.34 -6.66 -5.71
CA PRO A 290 -14.53 -7.71 -5.11
C PRO A 290 -15.40 -8.92 -4.74
N GLY A 291 -14.84 -10.12 -4.78
CA GLY A 291 -15.56 -11.35 -4.39
C GLY A 291 -16.50 -11.93 -5.44
N THR A 292 -16.69 -11.30 -6.61
CA THR A 292 -17.57 -11.81 -7.70
C THR A 292 -16.98 -12.98 -8.49
N GLY A 293 -15.77 -13.46 -8.17
CA GLY A 293 -15.19 -14.64 -8.80
C GLY A 293 -14.33 -14.38 -10.04
N LYS A 294 -13.87 -13.14 -10.30
CA LYS A 294 -13.04 -12.79 -11.47
C LYS A 294 -11.82 -13.69 -11.65
N THR A 295 -11.06 -13.92 -10.58
CA THR A 295 -9.87 -14.80 -10.59
C THR A 295 -10.24 -16.26 -10.83
N LEU A 296 -11.37 -16.71 -10.27
CA LEU A 296 -11.88 -18.07 -10.49
C LEU A 296 -12.31 -18.25 -11.95
N LEU A 297 -13.02 -17.28 -12.51
CA LEU A 297 -13.46 -17.25 -13.91
C LEU A 297 -12.26 -17.32 -14.87
N ALA A 298 -11.19 -16.52 -14.62
CA ALA A 298 -9.99 -16.56 -15.45
C ALA A 298 -9.29 -17.95 -15.42
N ARG A 299 -9.27 -18.61 -14.26
CA ARG A 299 -8.77 -20.00 -14.13
C ARG A 299 -9.66 -21.00 -14.86
N ALA A 300 -10.98 -20.81 -14.81
CA ALA A 300 -11.92 -21.66 -15.49
C ALA A 300 -11.77 -21.56 -17.01
N VAL A 301 -11.54 -20.38 -17.57
CA VAL A 301 -11.20 -20.20 -19.00
C VAL A 301 -9.98 -21.01 -19.40
N ALA A 302 -8.91 -20.95 -18.61
CA ALA A 302 -7.69 -21.71 -18.89
C ALA A 302 -7.91 -23.21 -18.79
N GLY A 303 -8.66 -23.66 -17.76
CA GLY A 303 -9.01 -25.07 -17.59
C GLY A 303 -9.89 -25.58 -18.69
N GLU A 304 -10.88 -24.79 -19.11
CA GLU A 304 -11.79 -25.11 -20.23
C GLU A 304 -11.03 -25.16 -21.56
N ALA A 305 -10.17 -24.19 -21.83
CA ALA A 305 -9.33 -24.16 -23.04
C ALA A 305 -8.18 -25.19 -23.00
N ASN A 306 -7.88 -25.78 -21.84
CA ASN A 306 -6.76 -26.70 -21.64
C ASN A 306 -5.39 -26.10 -21.99
N VAL A 307 -5.16 -24.84 -21.60
CA VAL A 307 -3.92 -24.11 -21.84
C VAL A 307 -3.21 -23.75 -20.53
N PRO A 308 -1.88 -23.53 -20.52
CA PRO A 308 -1.13 -23.06 -19.39
C PRO A 308 -1.66 -21.69 -18.87
N PHE A 309 -1.71 -21.55 -17.55
CA PHE A 309 -2.17 -20.35 -16.88
C PHE A 309 -1.05 -19.75 -16.02
N PHE A 310 -0.66 -18.53 -16.33
CA PHE A 310 0.36 -17.76 -15.61
C PHE A 310 -0.34 -16.64 -14.85
N SER A 311 -0.29 -16.67 -13.52
CA SER A 311 -0.99 -15.70 -12.67
C SER A 311 -0.01 -14.88 -11.86
N MET A 312 -0.24 -13.56 -11.82
CA MET A 312 0.48 -12.61 -10.97
C MET A 312 -0.46 -11.48 -10.54
N SER A 313 -0.31 -10.98 -9.30
CA SER A 313 -0.96 -9.74 -8.89
C SER A 313 -0.16 -8.53 -9.39
N ALA A 314 -0.85 -7.49 -9.85
CA ALA A 314 -0.22 -6.24 -10.27
C ALA A 314 0.57 -5.58 -9.12
N SER A 315 0.18 -5.79 -7.87
CA SER A 315 0.90 -5.34 -6.68
C SER A 315 2.29 -5.99 -6.54
N GLU A 316 2.50 -7.21 -7.05
CA GLU A 316 3.80 -7.91 -7.01
C GLU A 316 4.85 -7.31 -7.96
N PHE A 317 4.41 -6.44 -8.88
CA PHE A 317 5.34 -5.70 -9.75
C PHE A 317 5.87 -4.43 -9.11
N VAL A 318 5.20 -3.91 -8.06
CA VAL A 318 5.60 -2.67 -7.39
C VAL A 318 6.65 -2.98 -6.33
N GLU A 319 7.88 -2.56 -6.58
CA GLU A 319 9.01 -2.74 -5.65
C GLU A 319 9.66 -1.38 -5.35
N ALA A 320 10.48 -1.33 -4.30
CA ALA A 320 11.21 -0.10 -3.96
C ALA A 320 12.40 0.20 -4.89
N ILE A 321 12.77 -0.74 -5.76
CA ILE A 321 13.91 -0.63 -6.69
C ILE A 321 13.41 -0.48 -8.12
N VAL A 322 13.68 0.66 -8.73
CA VAL A 322 13.26 1.01 -10.08
C VAL A 322 13.77 -0.01 -11.11
N GLY A 323 12.87 -0.50 -11.96
CA GLY A 323 13.16 -1.41 -13.07
C GLY A 323 13.00 -2.91 -12.80
N ILE A 324 12.80 -3.32 -11.54
CA ILE A 324 12.55 -4.74 -11.21
C ILE A 324 11.16 -5.15 -11.70
N GLY A 325 10.14 -4.32 -11.51
CA GLY A 325 8.78 -4.59 -11.98
C GLY A 325 8.72 -4.81 -13.49
N ALA A 326 9.34 -3.92 -14.28
CA ALA A 326 9.43 -4.07 -15.73
C ALA A 326 10.17 -5.35 -16.15
N SER A 327 11.20 -5.77 -15.42
CA SER A 327 11.91 -7.03 -15.69
C SER A 327 11.05 -8.26 -15.41
N ARG A 328 10.24 -8.25 -14.35
CA ARG A 328 9.29 -9.32 -14.03
C ARG A 328 8.19 -9.44 -15.07
N VAL A 329 7.67 -8.31 -15.55
CA VAL A 329 6.70 -8.30 -16.66
C VAL A 329 7.29 -8.98 -17.87
N ARG A 330 8.49 -8.59 -18.30
CA ARG A 330 9.16 -9.17 -19.47
C ARG A 330 9.38 -10.67 -19.31
N ASP A 331 9.80 -11.12 -18.14
CA ASP A 331 10.02 -12.53 -17.85
C ASP A 331 8.71 -13.33 -17.86
N LEU A 332 7.62 -12.80 -17.28
CA LEU A 332 6.28 -13.40 -17.30
C LEU A 332 5.79 -13.60 -18.75
N PHE A 333 5.87 -12.54 -19.57
CA PHE A 333 5.43 -12.58 -20.95
C PHE A 333 6.32 -13.50 -21.82
N ALA A 334 7.63 -13.56 -21.57
CA ALA A 334 8.53 -14.49 -22.22
C ALA A 334 8.17 -15.95 -21.95
N GLN A 335 7.91 -16.29 -20.67
CA GLN A 335 7.46 -17.64 -20.27
C GLN A 335 6.13 -18.01 -20.91
N ALA A 336 5.18 -17.08 -21.00
CA ALA A 336 3.90 -17.31 -21.65
C ALA A 336 4.05 -17.54 -23.16
N LYS A 337 4.91 -16.77 -23.84
CA LYS A 337 5.23 -16.96 -25.27
C LYS A 337 5.88 -18.32 -25.56
N GLU A 338 6.77 -18.78 -24.68
CA GLU A 338 7.41 -20.11 -24.80
C GLU A 338 6.40 -21.26 -24.62
N ALA A 339 5.35 -21.03 -23.82
CA ALA A 339 4.33 -22.04 -23.52
C ALA A 339 3.04 -21.88 -24.34
N ALA A 340 3.04 -21.05 -25.39
CA ALA A 340 1.84 -20.77 -26.19
C ALA A 340 1.27 -22.05 -26.85
N PRO A 341 -0.07 -22.20 -26.95
CA PRO A 341 -1.08 -21.25 -26.49
C PRO A 341 -1.19 -21.17 -24.96
N ALA A 342 -1.32 -19.95 -24.41
CA ALA A 342 -1.30 -19.72 -22.96
C ALA A 342 -2.15 -18.51 -22.56
N ILE A 343 -2.54 -18.46 -21.27
CA ILE A 343 -3.21 -17.32 -20.67
C ILE A 343 -2.28 -16.66 -19.64
N VAL A 344 -2.10 -15.34 -19.75
CA VAL A 344 -1.49 -14.48 -18.72
C VAL A 344 -2.59 -13.79 -17.94
N PHE A 345 -2.66 -13.99 -16.66
CA PHE A 345 -3.62 -13.34 -15.78
C PHE A 345 -2.95 -12.33 -14.87
N ILE A 346 -3.41 -11.09 -14.91
CA ILE A 346 -2.94 -9.99 -14.06
C ILE A 346 -4.10 -9.53 -13.18
N ASP A 347 -4.01 -9.88 -11.89
CA ASP A 347 -5.02 -9.47 -10.89
C ASP A 347 -4.72 -8.09 -10.33
N GLU A 348 -5.73 -7.41 -9.80
CA GLU A 348 -5.63 -6.08 -9.19
C GLU A 348 -4.94 -5.03 -10.08
N LEU A 349 -5.31 -5.01 -11.38
CA LEU A 349 -4.66 -4.17 -12.38
C LEU A 349 -4.67 -2.68 -12.03
N ASP A 350 -5.62 -2.24 -11.21
CA ASP A 350 -5.73 -0.88 -10.67
C ASP A 350 -4.57 -0.50 -9.72
N ALA A 351 -3.79 -1.46 -9.22
CA ALA A 351 -2.61 -1.18 -8.40
C ALA A 351 -1.50 -0.45 -9.19
N ILE A 352 -1.38 -0.73 -10.49
CA ILE A 352 -0.38 -0.14 -11.40
C ILE A 352 -1.00 0.69 -12.52
N GLY A 353 -2.24 0.41 -12.89
CA GLY A 353 -2.92 0.98 -14.04
C GLY A 353 -3.61 2.32 -13.81
N ARG A 354 -3.36 3.02 -12.71
CA ARG A 354 -4.03 4.30 -12.43
C ARG A 354 -3.64 5.40 -13.40
N SER A 355 -4.64 6.16 -13.84
CA SER A 355 -4.48 7.35 -14.67
C SER A 355 -3.64 8.43 -13.95
N ARG A 356 -2.81 9.15 -14.72
CA ARG A 356 -1.90 10.22 -14.25
C ARG A 356 -2.62 11.38 -13.56
N THR A 357 -3.92 11.51 -13.76
CA THR A 357 -4.76 12.60 -13.26
C THR A 357 -5.11 12.49 -11.78
N SER A 358 -4.90 11.34 -11.15
CA SER A 358 -5.34 11.06 -9.76
C SER A 358 -4.26 11.27 -8.69
N GLY A 359 -3.07 11.77 -9.04
CA GLY A 359 -1.96 11.95 -8.10
C GLY A 359 -1.61 13.41 -7.87
N VAL A 360 -1.77 13.90 -6.64
CA VAL A 360 -1.12 15.12 -6.16
C VAL A 360 0.38 14.99 -6.43
N ALA A 361 0.95 15.97 -7.15
CA ALA A 361 2.38 16.06 -7.43
C ALA A 361 3.17 16.21 -6.12
N GLY A 362 3.42 15.10 -5.45
CA GLY A 362 4.19 14.98 -4.22
C GLY A 362 5.22 13.87 -4.37
N PHE A 363 6.47 14.24 -4.30
CA PHE A 363 7.68 13.44 -4.21
C PHE A 363 7.43 12.00 -3.73
N SER A 364 7.43 11.03 -4.65
CA SER A 364 7.51 9.63 -4.27
C SER A 364 8.06 8.80 -5.44
N GLY A 365 9.26 8.27 -5.29
CA GLY A 365 9.91 7.37 -6.26
C GLY A 365 9.13 6.09 -6.61
N GLY A 366 7.99 5.85 -5.96
CA GLY A 366 7.09 4.74 -6.27
C GLY A 366 6.17 4.98 -7.47
N ASN A 367 5.96 6.23 -7.90
CA ASN A 367 5.12 6.51 -9.07
C ASN A 367 5.86 6.23 -10.39
N ASP A 368 7.16 6.51 -10.43
CA ASP A 368 7.99 6.29 -11.63
C ASP A 368 8.10 4.80 -11.94
N GLU A 369 8.17 3.94 -10.92
CA GLU A 369 8.24 2.49 -11.12
C GLU A 369 6.92 1.91 -11.62
N ARG A 370 5.79 2.37 -11.05
CA ARG A 370 4.45 1.97 -11.53
C ARG A 370 4.26 2.34 -13.00
N GLU A 371 4.63 3.56 -13.38
CA GLU A 371 4.54 4.03 -14.76
C GLU A 371 5.45 3.24 -15.69
N GLN A 372 6.68 2.95 -15.27
CA GLN A 372 7.61 2.13 -16.04
C GLN A 372 7.08 0.70 -16.22
N THR A 373 6.51 0.11 -15.18
CA THR A 373 5.92 -1.22 -15.22
C THR A 373 4.68 -1.25 -16.12
N LEU A 374 3.80 -0.25 -16.03
CA LEU A 374 2.65 -0.10 -16.90
C LEU A 374 3.09 0.00 -18.36
N ASN A 375 4.04 0.87 -18.66
CA ASN A 375 4.57 1.04 -20.01
C ASN A 375 5.21 -0.26 -20.55
N GLN A 376 5.83 -1.08 -19.70
CA GLN A 376 6.35 -2.39 -20.10
C GLN A 376 5.21 -3.36 -20.43
N ILE A 377 4.12 -3.41 -19.63
CA ILE A 377 2.95 -4.24 -19.96
C ILE A 377 2.36 -3.83 -21.30
N LEU A 378 2.18 -2.52 -21.54
CA LEU A 378 1.68 -2.00 -22.81
C LEU A 378 2.59 -2.41 -23.99
N THR A 379 3.90 -2.33 -23.80
CA THR A 379 4.89 -2.72 -24.82
C THR A 379 4.85 -4.21 -25.12
N GLU A 380 4.72 -5.06 -24.09
CA GLU A 380 4.61 -6.51 -24.28
C GLU A 380 3.31 -6.91 -24.96
N MET A 381 2.20 -6.22 -24.65
CA MET A 381 0.90 -6.44 -25.31
C MET A 381 0.92 -5.98 -26.77
N ASP A 382 1.49 -4.81 -27.06
CA ASP A 382 1.64 -4.30 -28.43
C ASP A 382 2.59 -5.17 -29.27
N GLY A 383 3.47 -5.93 -28.65
CA GLY A 383 4.43 -6.86 -29.28
C GLY A 383 3.88 -8.27 -29.54
N PHE A 384 2.56 -8.50 -29.38
CA PHE A 384 1.95 -9.75 -29.76
C PHE A 384 1.60 -9.78 -31.25
N ASP A 385 2.13 -10.78 -31.96
CA ASP A 385 1.61 -11.15 -33.28
C ASP A 385 0.29 -11.92 -33.10
N SER A 386 -0.65 -11.70 -34.02
CA SER A 386 -1.97 -12.38 -34.00
C SER A 386 -1.85 -13.91 -34.06
N SER A 387 -0.68 -14.45 -34.30
CA SER A 387 -0.38 -15.90 -34.39
C SER A 387 0.18 -16.50 -33.09
N THR A 388 0.54 -15.69 -32.09
CA THR A 388 1.23 -16.21 -30.89
C THR A 388 0.35 -16.99 -29.94
N GLY A 389 -0.99 -16.91 -30.03
CA GLY A 389 -1.90 -17.70 -29.20
C GLY A 389 -1.84 -17.38 -27.70
N VAL A 390 -1.26 -16.23 -27.29
CA VAL A 390 -1.24 -15.78 -25.89
C VAL A 390 -2.32 -14.71 -25.70
N ILE A 391 -3.18 -14.91 -24.69
CA ILE A 391 -4.23 -13.98 -24.31
C ILE A 391 -3.94 -13.45 -22.91
N VAL A 392 -4.05 -12.12 -22.73
CA VAL A 392 -3.91 -11.47 -21.43
C VAL A 392 -5.28 -11.24 -20.83
N ILE A 393 -5.53 -11.74 -19.63
CA ILE A 393 -6.74 -11.45 -18.87
C ILE A 393 -6.36 -10.55 -17.70
N GLY A 394 -6.87 -9.33 -17.67
CA GLY A 394 -6.73 -8.40 -16.54
C GLY A 394 -7.97 -8.45 -15.65
N ALA A 395 -7.80 -8.33 -14.33
CA ALA A 395 -8.93 -8.14 -13.41
C ALA A 395 -8.76 -6.85 -12.62
N THR A 396 -9.86 -6.13 -12.42
CA THR A 396 -9.90 -4.92 -11.60
C THR A 396 -11.22 -4.78 -10.86
N ASN A 397 -11.16 -4.19 -9.66
CA ASN A 397 -12.35 -3.79 -8.91
C ASN A 397 -12.76 -2.35 -9.24
N ARG A 398 -11.88 -1.57 -9.87
CA ARG A 398 -12.07 -0.13 -10.15
C ARG A 398 -11.72 0.21 -11.61
N PRO A 399 -12.60 -0.13 -12.56
CA PRO A 399 -12.34 0.16 -13.97
C PRO A 399 -12.27 1.66 -14.26
N ASP A 400 -12.90 2.50 -13.44
CA ASP A 400 -12.96 3.97 -13.53
C ASP A 400 -11.61 4.66 -13.35
N VAL A 401 -10.68 4.07 -12.58
CA VAL A 401 -9.36 4.66 -12.30
C VAL A 401 -8.29 4.24 -13.30
N LEU A 402 -8.57 3.27 -14.19
CA LEU A 402 -7.59 2.74 -15.13
C LEU A 402 -7.21 3.77 -16.21
N ASP A 403 -5.92 3.75 -16.58
CA ASP A 403 -5.41 4.55 -17.68
C ASP A 403 -6.05 4.10 -19.00
N GLN A 404 -6.57 5.08 -19.75
CA GLN A 404 -7.20 4.84 -21.05
C GLN A 404 -6.24 4.17 -22.06
N ALA A 405 -4.94 4.30 -21.85
CA ALA A 405 -3.94 3.63 -22.69
C ALA A 405 -4.08 2.09 -22.64
N LEU A 406 -4.47 1.52 -21.48
CA LEU A 406 -4.74 0.08 -21.36
C LEU A 406 -5.95 -0.36 -22.19
N LEU A 407 -6.90 0.54 -22.37
CA LEU A 407 -8.21 0.26 -22.97
C LEU A 407 -8.27 0.53 -24.47
N ARG A 408 -7.11 0.83 -25.08
CA ARG A 408 -7.01 1.05 -26.55
C ARG A 408 -7.04 -0.29 -27.30
N PRO A 409 -7.62 -0.32 -28.50
CA PRO A 409 -7.59 -1.49 -29.38
C PRO A 409 -6.16 -2.06 -29.54
N GLY A 410 -6.05 -3.38 -29.50
CA GLY A 410 -4.76 -4.09 -29.52
C GLY A 410 -4.21 -4.40 -28.12
N ARG A 411 -4.90 -3.99 -27.04
CA ARG A 411 -4.54 -4.22 -25.64
C ARG A 411 -5.68 -4.94 -24.93
N PHE A 412 -6.37 -4.28 -23.99
CA PHE A 412 -7.60 -4.85 -23.42
C PHE A 412 -8.80 -4.49 -24.32
N ASP A 413 -8.95 -5.24 -25.39
CA ASP A 413 -9.93 -5.00 -26.44
C ASP A 413 -11.37 -5.29 -25.98
N ARG A 414 -11.53 -6.28 -25.09
CA ARG A 414 -12.82 -6.67 -24.53
C ARG A 414 -12.89 -6.33 -23.07
N ARG A 415 -14.06 -5.80 -22.67
CA ARG A 415 -14.36 -5.48 -21.25
C ARG A 415 -15.59 -6.26 -20.87
N ILE A 416 -15.44 -7.16 -19.92
CA ILE A 416 -16.48 -8.02 -19.42
C ILE A 416 -16.82 -7.58 -18.01
N ALA A 417 -18.06 -7.16 -17.79
CA ALA A 417 -18.56 -6.79 -16.47
C ALA A 417 -18.96 -8.05 -15.72
N VAL A 418 -18.33 -8.31 -14.58
CA VAL A 418 -18.69 -9.40 -13.68
C VAL A 418 -19.55 -8.81 -12.57
N GLN A 419 -20.88 -8.87 -12.76
CA GLN A 419 -21.87 -8.33 -11.85
C GLN A 419 -22.05 -9.21 -10.60
N PRO A 420 -22.58 -8.68 -9.48
CA PRO A 420 -23.10 -9.50 -8.39
C PRO A 420 -24.18 -10.46 -8.93
N PRO A 421 -24.26 -11.70 -8.39
CA PRO A 421 -25.21 -12.69 -8.87
C PRO A 421 -26.64 -12.31 -8.47
N ASP A 422 -27.60 -12.60 -9.37
CA ASP A 422 -29.03 -12.58 -9.07
C ASP A 422 -29.42 -13.73 -8.12
N ARG A 423 -30.68 -13.81 -7.70
CA ARG A 423 -31.17 -14.89 -6.81
C ARG A 423 -30.83 -16.29 -7.33
N ASN A 424 -31.05 -16.54 -8.63
CA ASN A 424 -30.78 -17.86 -9.23
C ASN A 424 -29.28 -18.13 -9.24
N GLY A 425 -28.47 -17.13 -9.54
CA GLY A 425 -27.01 -17.21 -9.49
C GLY A 425 -26.51 -17.52 -8.08
N ARG A 426 -27.08 -16.89 -7.04
CA ARG A 426 -26.73 -17.16 -5.65
C ARG A 426 -27.07 -18.62 -5.25
N GLU A 427 -28.24 -19.10 -5.67
CA GLU A 427 -28.62 -20.50 -5.46
C GLU A 427 -27.62 -21.47 -6.11
N GLN A 428 -27.23 -21.19 -7.36
CA GLN A 428 -26.22 -22.01 -8.06
C GLN A 428 -24.85 -21.94 -7.36
N ILE A 429 -24.43 -20.78 -6.88
CA ILE A 429 -23.18 -20.61 -6.13
C ILE A 429 -23.23 -21.42 -4.83
N LEU A 430 -24.33 -21.32 -4.08
CA LEU A 430 -24.54 -22.13 -2.87
C LEU A 430 -24.46 -23.63 -3.17
N LYS A 431 -25.09 -24.11 -4.25
CA LYS A 431 -24.97 -25.52 -4.70
C LYS A 431 -23.54 -25.94 -5.00
N VAL A 432 -22.74 -25.06 -5.56
CA VAL A 432 -21.31 -25.35 -5.81
C VAL A 432 -20.55 -25.48 -4.50
N HIS A 433 -20.73 -24.55 -3.56
CA HIS A 433 -19.98 -24.53 -2.30
C HIS A 433 -20.46 -25.58 -1.28
N THR A 434 -21.68 -26.10 -1.43
CA THR A 434 -22.22 -27.16 -0.57
C THR A 434 -21.98 -28.58 -1.08
N ARG A 435 -21.32 -28.79 -2.23
CA ARG A 435 -21.06 -30.14 -2.80
C ARG A 435 -20.38 -31.09 -1.83
N GLY A 436 -19.56 -30.62 -0.92
CA GLY A 436 -18.83 -31.42 0.09
C GLY A 436 -19.38 -31.28 1.51
N VAL A 437 -20.50 -30.60 1.72
CA VAL A 437 -21.08 -30.32 3.03
C VAL A 437 -22.33 -31.17 3.25
N PRO A 438 -22.43 -31.97 4.33
CA PRO A 438 -23.63 -32.73 4.63
C PRO A 438 -24.75 -31.78 5.05
N LEU A 439 -25.76 -31.62 4.21
CA LEU A 439 -26.93 -30.79 4.47
C LEU A 439 -28.07 -31.59 5.09
N GLY A 440 -28.79 -30.99 6.03
CA GLY A 440 -30.04 -31.50 6.57
C GLY A 440 -31.17 -31.45 5.52
N PRO A 441 -32.21 -32.29 5.72
CA PRO A 441 -33.36 -32.34 4.79
C PRO A 441 -34.23 -31.07 4.84
N ASP A 442 -34.06 -30.23 5.81
CA ASP A 442 -34.73 -28.95 6.05
C ASP A 442 -34.11 -27.79 5.26
N VAL A 443 -32.90 -27.96 4.72
CA VAL A 443 -32.17 -26.89 4.07
C VAL A 443 -32.67 -26.64 2.66
N ASP A 444 -33.22 -25.45 2.43
CA ASP A 444 -33.61 -24.95 1.11
C ASP A 444 -32.64 -23.85 0.63
N LEU A 445 -31.73 -24.21 -0.29
CA LEU A 445 -30.76 -23.27 -0.86
C LEU A 445 -31.40 -22.13 -1.64
N GLY A 446 -32.61 -22.34 -2.21
CA GLY A 446 -33.36 -21.30 -2.91
C GLY A 446 -33.93 -20.26 -1.94
N ARG A 447 -34.32 -20.68 -0.72
CA ARG A 447 -34.77 -19.79 0.34
C ARG A 447 -33.57 -19.01 0.91
N ILE A 448 -32.42 -19.68 1.14
CA ILE A 448 -31.18 -19.03 1.59
C ILE A 448 -30.73 -17.98 0.56
N ALA A 449 -30.80 -18.31 -0.76
CA ALA A 449 -30.47 -17.37 -1.82
C ALA A 449 -31.41 -16.15 -1.84
N ALA A 450 -32.69 -16.32 -1.48
CA ALA A 450 -33.64 -15.22 -1.35
C ALA A 450 -33.32 -14.27 -0.18
N THR A 451 -32.85 -14.82 0.94
CA THR A 451 -32.49 -14.05 2.15
C THR A 451 -31.10 -13.39 2.10
N THR A 452 -30.35 -13.59 1.01
CA THR A 452 -28.98 -13.07 0.83
C THR A 452 -28.85 -12.08 -0.34
N PRO A 453 -29.72 -11.04 -0.48
CA PRO A 453 -29.64 -10.08 -1.56
C PRO A 453 -28.31 -9.30 -1.50
N GLY A 454 -27.71 -9.07 -2.68
CA GLY A 454 -26.46 -8.31 -2.79
C GLY A 454 -25.18 -9.07 -2.39
N MET A 455 -25.28 -10.28 -1.82
CA MET A 455 -24.10 -11.09 -1.50
C MET A 455 -23.41 -11.59 -2.77
N VAL A 456 -22.09 -11.50 -2.79
CA VAL A 456 -21.25 -12.02 -3.88
C VAL A 456 -20.76 -13.45 -3.60
N GLY A 457 -20.13 -14.08 -4.58
CA GLY A 457 -19.68 -15.48 -4.46
C GLY A 457 -18.77 -15.76 -3.24
N ALA A 458 -17.90 -14.83 -2.88
CA ALA A 458 -17.05 -14.95 -1.70
C ALA A 458 -17.84 -14.91 -0.38
N ASP A 459 -18.88 -14.07 -0.31
CA ASP A 459 -19.73 -13.98 0.89
C ASP A 459 -20.55 -15.25 1.07
N LEU A 460 -21.10 -15.79 -0.02
CA LEU A 460 -21.85 -17.04 0.01
C LEU A 460 -20.96 -18.25 0.37
N ALA A 461 -19.72 -18.28 -0.11
CA ALA A 461 -18.74 -19.30 0.29
C ALA A 461 -18.42 -19.20 1.80
N ASN A 462 -18.27 -17.97 2.30
CA ASN A 462 -18.08 -17.73 3.73
C ASN A 462 -19.31 -18.12 4.54
N LEU A 463 -20.53 -17.87 4.04
CA LEU A 463 -21.77 -18.27 4.68
C LEU A 463 -21.86 -19.80 4.86
N VAL A 464 -21.56 -20.55 3.80
CA VAL A 464 -21.52 -22.02 3.87
C VAL A 464 -20.48 -22.51 4.90
N ASN A 465 -19.31 -21.90 4.91
CA ASN A 465 -18.24 -22.23 5.87
C ASN A 465 -18.65 -21.92 7.32
N GLU A 466 -19.22 -20.74 7.57
CA GLU A 466 -19.66 -20.33 8.93
C GLU A 466 -20.84 -21.22 9.41
N ALA A 467 -21.78 -21.59 8.53
CA ALA A 467 -22.85 -22.51 8.86
C ALA A 467 -22.29 -23.90 9.26
N ALA A 468 -21.33 -24.43 8.51
CA ALA A 468 -20.66 -25.68 8.85
C ALA A 468 -19.89 -25.60 10.17
N LEU A 469 -19.23 -24.47 10.45
CA LEU A 469 -18.53 -24.25 11.73
C LEU A 469 -19.50 -24.14 12.91
N LEU A 470 -20.68 -23.55 12.71
CA LEU A 470 -21.73 -23.47 13.74
C LEU A 470 -22.34 -24.84 14.01
N ALA A 471 -22.68 -25.63 12.97
CA ALA A 471 -23.16 -26.98 13.09
C ALA A 471 -22.15 -27.88 13.87
N ALA A 472 -20.86 -27.81 13.51
CA ALA A 472 -19.81 -28.54 14.23
C ALA A 472 -19.69 -28.12 15.70
N ARG A 473 -19.82 -26.83 16.01
CA ARG A 473 -19.78 -26.29 17.39
C ARG A 473 -20.98 -26.77 18.23
N ARG A 474 -22.12 -27.00 17.58
CA ARG A 474 -23.36 -27.52 18.19
C ARG A 474 -23.39 -29.05 18.24
N ASN A 475 -22.35 -29.72 17.73
CA ASN A 475 -22.28 -31.18 17.57
C ASN A 475 -23.40 -31.74 16.69
N HIS A 476 -23.79 -31.01 15.63
CA HIS A 476 -24.67 -31.51 14.60
C HIS A 476 -23.90 -32.37 13.61
N ASP A 477 -24.48 -33.49 13.15
CA ASP A 477 -23.89 -34.35 12.12
C ASP A 477 -24.13 -33.81 10.70
N VAL A 478 -25.13 -32.94 10.55
CA VAL A 478 -25.50 -32.27 9.30
C VAL A 478 -25.75 -30.79 9.57
N VAL A 479 -25.54 -29.95 8.54
CA VAL A 479 -25.82 -28.52 8.60
C VAL A 479 -27.31 -28.30 8.39
N THR A 480 -27.97 -27.67 9.33
CA THR A 480 -29.41 -27.36 9.30
C THR A 480 -29.67 -25.96 8.78
N GLU A 481 -30.94 -25.66 8.44
CA GLU A 481 -31.32 -24.31 8.04
C GLU A 481 -31.11 -23.27 9.15
N ALA A 482 -31.31 -23.65 10.40
CA ALA A 482 -31.02 -22.81 11.56
C ALA A 482 -29.54 -22.41 11.63
N ASP A 483 -28.63 -23.34 11.27
CA ASP A 483 -27.18 -23.03 11.25
C ASP A 483 -26.84 -22.02 10.14
N PHE A 484 -27.52 -22.07 9.00
CA PHE A 484 -27.38 -21.08 7.94
C PHE A 484 -27.92 -19.71 8.35
N THR A 485 -29.08 -19.67 9.00
CA THR A 485 -29.69 -18.44 9.49
C THR A 485 -28.79 -17.75 10.51
N ASP A 486 -28.29 -18.49 11.49
CA ASP A 486 -27.39 -17.95 12.52
C ASP A 486 -26.02 -17.56 11.94
N ALA A 487 -25.53 -18.28 10.92
CA ALA A 487 -24.32 -17.91 10.18
C ALA A 487 -24.50 -16.60 9.42
N LEU A 488 -25.64 -16.43 8.76
CA LEU A 488 -25.99 -15.20 8.05
C LEU A 488 -26.04 -14.02 9.01
N GLU A 489 -26.71 -14.21 10.15
CA GLU A 489 -26.74 -13.18 11.20
C GLU A 489 -25.35 -12.82 11.69
N ARG A 490 -24.52 -13.80 11.93
CA ARG A 490 -23.15 -13.57 12.40
C ARG A 490 -22.29 -12.82 11.39
N ILE A 491 -22.50 -13.05 10.10
CA ILE A 491 -21.80 -12.36 9.01
C ILE A 491 -22.30 -10.90 8.89
N VAL A 492 -23.62 -10.71 8.90
CA VAL A 492 -24.22 -9.41 8.67
C VAL A 492 -24.15 -8.51 9.91
N LEU A 493 -24.48 -9.06 11.09
CA LEU A 493 -24.59 -8.30 12.34
C LEU A 493 -23.31 -8.36 13.19
N GLY A 494 -22.41 -9.27 12.89
CA GLY A 494 -21.20 -9.52 13.68
C GLY A 494 -21.41 -10.52 14.83
N ALA A 495 -20.30 -10.88 15.49
CA ALA A 495 -20.34 -11.77 16.65
C ALA A 495 -20.92 -11.05 17.87
N GLU A 496 -21.69 -11.80 18.68
CA GLU A 496 -22.20 -11.31 19.94
C GLU A 496 -21.08 -10.94 20.91
N ARG A 497 -21.25 -9.81 21.62
CA ARG A 497 -20.31 -9.32 22.62
C ARG A 497 -20.96 -9.37 23.98
N GLN A 498 -20.28 -9.99 24.94
CA GLN A 498 -20.70 -9.95 26.34
C GLN A 498 -20.30 -8.59 26.94
N VAL A 499 -21.13 -7.56 26.74
CA VAL A 499 -20.98 -6.24 27.35
C VAL A 499 -22.00 -6.12 28.47
N MET A 500 -21.54 -5.78 29.67
CA MET A 500 -22.46 -5.48 30.77
C MET A 500 -23.05 -4.07 30.56
N MET A 501 -24.25 -4.03 29.99
CA MET A 501 -24.99 -2.77 29.81
C MET A 501 -25.72 -2.42 31.11
N SER A 502 -25.79 -1.13 31.46
CA SER A 502 -26.67 -0.66 32.51
C SER A 502 -28.14 -0.85 32.10
N LYS A 503 -29.06 -0.89 33.09
CA LYS A 503 -30.50 -0.96 32.80
C LYS A 503 -30.99 0.24 31.96
N GLU A 504 -30.39 1.38 32.19
CA GLU A 504 -30.67 2.63 31.45
C GLU A 504 -30.20 2.52 29.99
N ASP A 505 -28.96 2.09 29.75
CA ASP A 505 -28.42 1.92 28.41
C ASP A 505 -29.22 0.89 27.62
N ARG A 506 -29.57 -0.24 28.25
CA ARG A 506 -30.41 -1.27 27.65
C ARG A 506 -31.78 -0.74 27.24
N ARG A 507 -32.37 0.08 28.09
CA ARG A 507 -33.65 0.73 27.80
C ARG A 507 -33.50 1.72 26.65
N ARG A 508 -32.47 2.54 26.64
CA ARG A 508 -32.18 3.47 25.51
C ARG A 508 -32.01 2.73 24.21
N THR A 509 -31.21 1.66 24.20
CA THR A 509 -31.02 0.82 23.00
C THR A 509 -32.34 0.23 22.51
N ALA A 510 -33.21 -0.26 23.40
CA ALA A 510 -34.52 -0.81 23.01
C ALA A 510 -35.42 0.22 22.36
N TYR A 511 -35.41 1.47 22.79
CA TYR A 511 -36.17 2.55 22.19
C TYR A 511 -35.51 3.03 20.88
N HIS A 512 -34.19 3.03 20.81
CA HIS A 512 -33.44 3.37 19.61
C HIS A 512 -33.75 2.40 18.46
N GLU A 513 -33.55 1.10 18.70
CA GLU A 513 -33.84 0.05 17.70
C GLU A 513 -35.34 -0.03 17.41
N GLY A 514 -36.19 0.11 18.43
CA GLY A 514 -37.64 0.22 18.26
C GLY A 514 -38.03 1.40 17.38
N GLY A 515 -37.32 2.53 17.47
CA GLY A 515 -37.52 3.69 16.64
C GLY A 515 -37.26 3.41 15.16
N HIS A 516 -36.13 2.80 14.83
CA HIS A 516 -35.81 2.35 13.47
C HIS A 516 -36.88 1.39 12.94
N ALA A 517 -37.27 0.42 13.76
CA ALA A 517 -38.25 -0.59 13.37
C ALA A 517 -39.65 0.00 13.12
N ILE A 518 -40.20 0.82 14.00
CA ILE A 518 -41.54 1.43 13.85
C ILE A 518 -41.53 2.33 12.60
N VAL A 519 -40.50 3.12 12.37
CA VAL A 519 -40.39 3.94 11.18
C VAL A 519 -40.31 3.06 9.91
N GLY A 520 -39.52 1.98 9.95
CA GLY A 520 -39.40 1.03 8.84
C GLY A 520 -40.75 0.33 8.51
N MET A 521 -41.47 -0.11 9.54
CA MET A 521 -42.76 -0.78 9.38
C MET A 521 -43.86 0.13 8.82
N LEU A 522 -43.87 1.41 9.20
CA LEU A 522 -44.94 2.35 8.88
C LEU A 522 -44.64 3.24 7.68
N THR A 523 -43.38 3.40 7.25
CA THR A 523 -43.05 4.27 6.12
C THR A 523 -43.18 3.53 4.80
N GLU A 524 -43.94 4.05 3.88
CA GLU A 524 -44.08 3.50 2.51
C GLU A 524 -42.74 3.59 1.76
N GLY A 525 -42.34 2.53 1.07
CA GLY A 525 -41.05 2.44 0.36
C GLY A 525 -39.86 2.01 1.24
N ALA A 526 -40.05 1.86 2.56
CA ALA A 526 -39.03 1.28 3.42
C ALA A 526 -38.91 -0.24 3.23
N ASP A 527 -37.69 -0.76 3.36
CA ASP A 527 -37.43 -2.20 3.35
C ASP A 527 -38.06 -2.85 4.61
N PRO A 528 -38.68 -4.05 4.49
CA PRO A 528 -39.31 -4.73 5.63
C PRO A 528 -38.29 -5.05 6.73
N VAL A 529 -38.73 -4.89 7.98
CA VAL A 529 -37.95 -5.22 9.15
C VAL A 529 -37.96 -6.74 9.32
N ARG A 530 -36.79 -7.35 9.30
CA ARG A 530 -36.63 -8.82 9.41
C ARG A 530 -36.27 -9.26 10.80
N LYS A 531 -35.50 -8.42 11.54
CA LYS A 531 -35.05 -8.75 12.89
C LYS A 531 -34.70 -7.50 13.67
N ILE A 532 -34.92 -7.53 14.97
CA ILE A 532 -34.52 -6.47 15.90
C ILE A 532 -33.81 -7.12 17.10
N SER A 533 -32.65 -6.61 17.49
CA SER A 533 -31.92 -7.12 18.67
C SER A 533 -31.28 -5.99 19.44
N ILE A 534 -31.32 -6.10 20.76
CA ILE A 534 -30.61 -5.22 21.70
C ILE A 534 -29.39 -5.90 22.31
N ILE A 535 -28.99 -7.04 21.77
CA ILE A 535 -27.72 -7.72 22.13
C ILE A 535 -26.58 -7.00 21.42
N PRO A 536 -25.55 -6.55 22.14
CA PRO A 536 -24.39 -5.90 21.53
C PRO A 536 -23.67 -6.82 20.54
N ARG A 537 -23.46 -6.36 19.30
CA ARG A 537 -22.75 -7.09 18.25
C ARG A 537 -21.74 -6.17 17.53
N GLY A 538 -20.56 -6.66 17.27
CA GLY A 538 -19.54 -5.87 16.58
C GLY A 538 -19.24 -4.53 17.29
N LEU A 539 -19.55 -3.40 16.67
CA LEU A 539 -19.42 -2.05 17.25
C LEU A 539 -20.75 -1.48 17.75
N SER A 540 -21.89 -2.10 17.43
CA SER A 540 -23.24 -1.62 17.79
C SER A 540 -23.70 -2.21 19.11
N LEU A 541 -24.52 -1.44 19.83
CA LEU A 541 -25.17 -1.87 21.07
C LEU A 541 -26.50 -2.59 20.82
N GLY A 542 -27.10 -2.40 19.65
CA GLY A 542 -28.26 -3.07 19.14
C GLY A 542 -28.24 -3.07 17.62
N VAL A 543 -29.23 -3.65 16.98
CA VAL A 543 -29.37 -3.69 15.54
C VAL A 543 -30.83 -3.91 15.10
N THR A 544 -31.26 -3.13 14.13
CA THR A 544 -32.51 -3.34 13.39
C THR A 544 -32.16 -3.74 11.97
N PHE A 545 -32.36 -5.02 11.66
CA PHE A 545 -32.06 -5.56 10.34
C PHE A 545 -33.27 -5.47 9.41
N SER A 546 -33.12 -4.71 8.32
CA SER A 546 -34.09 -4.60 7.24
C SER A 546 -33.46 -5.06 5.94
N ALA A 547 -34.14 -5.85 5.15
CA ALA A 547 -33.65 -6.35 3.88
C ALA A 547 -34.76 -6.26 2.81
N PRO A 548 -34.42 -5.87 1.57
CA PRO A 548 -35.38 -5.86 0.47
C PRO A 548 -35.83 -7.28 0.12
N GLU A 549 -37.05 -7.41 -0.39
CA GLU A 549 -37.63 -8.71 -0.80
C GLU A 549 -37.03 -9.26 -2.09
N ALA A 550 -36.51 -8.39 -2.93
CA ALA A 550 -35.86 -8.73 -4.20
C ALA A 550 -34.62 -7.89 -4.46
N ASP A 551 -33.78 -8.39 -5.37
CA ASP A 551 -32.61 -7.65 -5.83
C ASP A 551 -33.04 -6.36 -6.54
N ARG A 552 -32.53 -5.21 -6.11
CA ARG A 552 -32.82 -3.89 -6.67
C ARG A 552 -31.60 -3.32 -7.38
N TYR A 553 -31.79 -2.95 -8.62
CA TYR A 553 -30.76 -2.33 -9.47
C TYR A 553 -30.85 -0.80 -9.53
N SER A 554 -31.99 -0.23 -9.13
CA SER A 554 -32.24 1.21 -9.05
C SER A 554 -33.13 1.52 -7.86
N TYR A 555 -32.97 2.70 -7.30
CA TYR A 555 -33.78 3.19 -6.19
C TYR A 555 -34.59 4.41 -6.63
N GLU A 556 -35.87 4.41 -6.31
CA GLU A 556 -36.75 5.58 -6.48
C GLU A 556 -36.41 6.63 -5.39
N GLN A 557 -36.74 7.89 -5.68
CA GLN A 557 -36.54 8.97 -4.71
C GLN A 557 -37.27 8.68 -3.39
N ARG A 558 -38.48 8.14 -3.44
CA ARG A 558 -39.27 7.78 -2.24
C ARG A 558 -38.61 6.73 -1.39
N GLU A 559 -37.96 5.73 -2.01
CA GLU A 559 -37.22 4.68 -1.29
C GLU A 559 -35.99 5.24 -0.57
N LEU A 560 -35.27 6.18 -1.21
CA LEU A 560 -34.13 6.84 -0.58
C LEU A 560 -34.56 7.76 0.57
N GLU A 561 -35.67 8.49 0.41
CA GLU A 561 -36.29 9.28 1.49
C GLU A 561 -36.76 8.38 2.63
N ALA A 562 -37.31 7.21 2.34
CA ALA A 562 -37.70 6.23 3.34
C ALA A 562 -36.48 5.71 4.12
N LYS A 563 -35.35 5.43 3.45
CA LYS A 563 -34.08 5.03 4.11
C LYS A 563 -33.55 6.14 5.04
N ILE A 564 -33.64 7.40 4.63
CA ILE A 564 -33.29 8.55 5.49
C ILE A 564 -34.19 8.60 6.72
N LYS A 565 -35.52 8.39 6.55
CA LYS A 565 -36.47 8.38 7.67
C LYS A 565 -36.18 7.23 8.64
N VAL A 566 -35.95 6.03 8.14
CA VAL A 566 -35.60 4.86 8.96
C VAL A 566 -34.33 5.15 9.76
N ALA A 567 -33.27 5.67 9.15
CA ALA A 567 -32.04 6.02 9.84
C ALA A 567 -32.22 7.10 10.92
N LEU A 568 -33.20 8.01 10.77
CA LEU A 568 -33.56 8.99 11.78
C LEU A 568 -34.39 8.40 12.94
N GLY A 569 -34.98 7.20 12.76
CA GLY A 569 -35.89 6.56 13.69
C GLY A 569 -35.35 6.43 15.10
N GLY A 570 -34.13 5.89 15.25
CA GLY A 570 -33.48 5.66 16.55
C GLY A 570 -33.26 6.96 17.32
N ARG A 571 -32.60 7.94 16.69
CA ARG A 571 -32.37 9.26 17.29
C ARG A 571 -33.68 9.96 17.68
N SER A 572 -34.67 9.94 16.81
CA SER A 572 -35.96 10.60 17.07
C SER A 572 -36.73 9.92 18.19
N ALA A 573 -36.62 8.59 18.33
CA ALA A 573 -37.19 7.87 19.46
C ALA A 573 -36.52 8.26 20.78
N GLU A 574 -35.20 8.38 20.81
CA GLU A 574 -34.48 8.87 21.99
C GLU A 574 -34.93 10.29 22.37
N GLU A 575 -35.04 11.20 21.41
CA GLU A 575 -35.47 12.58 21.62
C GLU A 575 -36.90 12.66 22.22
N ILE A 576 -37.81 11.83 21.72
CA ILE A 576 -39.20 11.79 22.20
C ILE A 576 -39.33 11.16 23.59
N VAL A 577 -38.52 10.14 23.92
CA VAL A 577 -38.67 9.32 25.09
C VAL A 577 -37.83 9.85 26.27
N PHE A 578 -36.62 10.30 25.97
CA PHE A 578 -35.63 10.71 26.97
C PHE A 578 -35.31 12.21 26.93
N GLU A 579 -35.90 12.95 25.98
CA GLU A 579 -35.66 14.39 25.74
C GLU A 579 -34.21 14.76 25.37
N GLU A 580 -33.34 13.77 25.29
CA GLU A 580 -31.91 13.93 24.95
C GLU A 580 -31.45 12.84 24.01
N PRO A 581 -30.90 13.19 22.80
CA PRO A 581 -30.27 12.24 21.92
C PRO A 581 -28.86 11.87 22.43
N THR A 582 -28.39 10.65 22.10
CA THR A 582 -27.05 10.18 22.44
C THR A 582 -26.13 10.13 21.21
N THR A 583 -24.82 9.87 21.47
CA THR A 583 -23.82 9.62 20.40
C THR A 583 -24.06 8.28 19.70
N GLY A 584 -24.99 7.44 20.16
CA GLY A 584 -25.29 6.14 19.55
C GLY A 584 -25.74 6.25 18.09
N ALA A 585 -26.39 7.36 17.73
CA ALA A 585 -26.84 7.63 16.36
C ALA A 585 -25.76 8.16 15.39
N GLU A 586 -24.46 8.09 15.75
CA GLU A 586 -23.40 8.66 14.89
C GLU A 586 -23.36 8.02 13.49
N SER A 587 -23.42 6.68 13.43
CA SER A 587 -23.41 5.93 12.17
C SER A 587 -24.64 6.26 11.31
N ASP A 588 -25.81 6.38 11.94
CA ASP A 588 -27.06 6.67 11.26
C ASP A 588 -27.03 8.06 10.63
N ILE A 589 -26.54 9.05 11.38
CA ILE A 589 -26.37 10.42 10.89
C ILE A 589 -25.37 10.48 9.72
N GLN A 590 -24.28 9.73 9.78
CA GLN A 590 -23.33 9.66 8.67
C GLN A 590 -23.97 9.03 7.42
N GLN A 591 -24.68 7.91 7.58
CA GLN A 591 -25.32 7.19 6.49
C GLN A 591 -26.42 8.04 5.81
N LEU A 592 -27.34 8.62 6.58
CA LEU A 592 -28.41 9.44 6.02
C LEU A 592 -27.88 10.70 5.31
N THR A 593 -26.81 11.31 5.85
CA THR A 593 -26.18 12.48 5.25
C THR A 593 -25.56 12.13 3.91
N GLU A 594 -24.90 10.96 3.81
CA GLU A 594 -24.32 10.49 2.57
C GLU A 594 -25.38 10.20 1.52
N ILE A 595 -26.51 9.54 1.89
CA ILE A 595 -27.64 9.29 1.00
C ILE A 595 -28.21 10.63 0.47
N ALA A 596 -28.49 11.57 1.37
CA ALA A 596 -29.03 12.88 0.99
C ALA A 596 -28.07 13.65 0.08
N ARG A 597 -26.77 13.59 0.34
CA ARG A 597 -25.75 14.23 -0.50
C ARG A 597 -25.67 13.61 -1.90
N GLN A 598 -25.79 12.30 -2.01
CA GLN A 598 -25.85 11.61 -3.31
C GLN A 598 -27.13 11.93 -4.08
N MET A 599 -28.28 12.00 -3.40
CA MET A 599 -29.55 12.42 -4.00
C MET A 599 -29.43 13.80 -4.65
N VAL A 600 -28.86 14.76 -3.92
CA VAL A 600 -28.72 16.15 -4.35
C VAL A 600 -27.61 16.33 -5.38
N GLY A 601 -26.42 15.79 -5.11
CA GLY A 601 -25.21 16.11 -5.86
C GLY A 601 -24.90 15.16 -7.01
N ARG A 602 -25.44 13.93 -6.99
CA ARG A 602 -25.08 12.91 -7.97
C ARG A 602 -26.27 12.45 -8.83
N TRP A 603 -27.43 12.24 -8.22
CA TRP A 603 -28.59 11.67 -8.92
C TRP A 603 -29.57 12.71 -9.43
N GLY A 604 -29.31 14.00 -9.14
CA GLY A 604 -30.16 15.09 -9.65
C GLY A 604 -31.57 15.10 -9.09
N MET A 605 -31.78 14.57 -7.87
CA MET A 605 -33.10 14.46 -7.20
C MET A 605 -33.45 15.72 -6.40
N SER A 606 -32.79 16.85 -6.65
CA SER A 606 -33.14 18.15 -6.06
C SER A 606 -33.66 19.10 -7.14
N THR A 607 -34.76 19.77 -6.87
CA THR A 607 -35.34 20.79 -7.76
C THR A 607 -34.52 22.06 -7.83
N LYS A 608 -33.71 22.36 -6.79
CA LYS A 608 -32.88 23.57 -6.77
C LYS A 608 -31.60 23.44 -7.57
N ILE A 609 -31.00 22.24 -7.57
CA ILE A 609 -29.80 21.93 -8.35
C ILE A 609 -30.15 21.42 -9.74
N GLY A 610 -31.28 20.70 -9.86
CA GLY A 610 -31.72 20.10 -11.11
C GLY A 610 -30.97 18.79 -11.46
N PRO A 611 -31.19 18.25 -12.66
CA PRO A 611 -30.60 16.97 -13.08
C PRO A 611 -29.13 17.13 -13.53
N VAL A 612 -28.27 17.62 -12.62
CA VAL A 612 -26.84 17.87 -12.86
C VAL A 612 -26.04 17.13 -11.79
N ALA A 613 -25.01 16.38 -12.20
CA ALA A 613 -24.07 15.80 -11.28
C ALA A 613 -22.99 16.84 -10.93
N VAL A 614 -23.00 17.30 -9.68
CA VAL A 614 -22.09 18.33 -9.16
C VAL A 614 -21.11 17.78 -8.13
N THR A 615 -21.34 16.57 -7.62
CA THR A 615 -20.41 15.89 -6.72
C THR A 615 -19.43 15.06 -7.54
N PRO A 616 -18.10 15.18 -7.32
CA PRO A 616 -17.12 14.37 -8.03
C PRO A 616 -17.39 12.88 -7.84
N VAL A 617 -17.21 12.10 -8.88
CA VAL A 617 -17.16 10.63 -8.75
C VAL A 617 -15.87 10.30 -8.02
N ASP A 618 -15.94 9.42 -7.01
CA ASP A 618 -14.80 9.00 -6.20
C ASP A 618 -13.54 8.74 -7.04
N GLY A 619 -12.45 9.45 -6.73
CA GLY A 619 -11.16 9.34 -7.41
C GLY A 619 -10.86 10.41 -8.47
N ARG A 620 -11.82 11.27 -8.82
CA ARG A 620 -11.59 12.44 -9.68
C ARG A 620 -11.66 13.71 -8.85
N GLY A 621 -10.63 13.96 -8.04
CA GLY A 621 -10.46 15.23 -7.34
C GLY A 621 -9.92 16.33 -8.27
N PRO A 622 -10.01 17.62 -7.87
CA PRO A 622 -9.54 18.74 -8.67
C PRO A 622 -8.05 18.61 -9.00
N PHE A 623 -7.69 19.00 -10.22
CA PHE A 623 -6.31 18.95 -10.76
C PHE A 623 -5.30 19.75 -9.94
N LEU A 624 -5.78 20.72 -9.13
CA LEU A 624 -4.95 21.61 -8.31
C LEU A 624 -5.46 21.58 -6.85
N PRO A 625 -4.61 21.41 -5.86
CA PRO A 625 -4.98 21.53 -4.46
C PRO A 625 -5.57 22.94 -4.21
N GLY A 626 -6.80 22.99 -3.69
CA GLY A 626 -7.50 24.22 -3.36
C GLY A 626 -8.41 24.78 -4.47
N VAL A 627 -8.53 24.11 -5.62
CA VAL A 627 -9.52 24.44 -6.65
C VAL A 627 -10.67 23.44 -6.51
N ALA A 628 -11.82 23.89 -6.01
CA ALA A 628 -13.03 23.09 -6.02
C ALA A 628 -13.55 22.97 -7.47
N GLU A 629 -13.93 21.76 -7.90
CA GLU A 629 -14.59 21.56 -9.21
C GLU A 629 -15.94 22.28 -9.29
N VAL A 630 -16.49 22.60 -8.15
CA VAL A 630 -17.80 23.22 -7.98
C VAL A 630 -17.63 24.58 -7.32
N SER A 631 -18.39 25.58 -7.77
CA SER A 631 -18.36 26.90 -7.16
C SER A 631 -18.78 26.85 -5.68
N GLN A 632 -18.24 27.74 -4.85
CA GLN A 632 -18.63 27.83 -3.44
C GLN A 632 -20.14 28.01 -3.28
N HIS A 633 -20.77 28.75 -4.13
CA HIS A 633 -22.23 28.94 -4.14
C HIS A 633 -23.00 27.64 -4.41
N THR A 634 -22.52 26.81 -5.34
CA THR A 634 -23.13 25.50 -5.59
C THR A 634 -22.94 24.56 -4.39
N GLN A 635 -21.78 24.62 -3.72
CA GLN A 635 -21.55 23.84 -2.51
C GLN A 635 -22.48 24.25 -1.37
N GLU A 636 -22.70 25.56 -1.17
CA GLU A 636 -23.68 26.11 -0.20
C GLU A 636 -25.10 25.61 -0.52
N LEU A 637 -25.51 25.63 -1.81
CA LEU A 637 -26.80 25.10 -2.23
C LEU A 637 -26.96 23.60 -1.97
N ILE A 638 -25.89 22.81 -2.16
CA ILE A 638 -25.89 21.38 -1.83
C ILE A 638 -26.12 21.18 -0.34
N ASP A 639 -25.34 21.89 0.49
CA ASP A 639 -25.41 21.75 1.95
C ASP A 639 -26.78 22.20 2.48
N ASP A 640 -27.36 23.26 1.92
CA ASP A 640 -28.71 23.74 2.27
C ASP A 640 -29.81 22.72 1.87
N GLU A 641 -29.70 22.13 0.68
CA GLU A 641 -30.68 21.12 0.23
C GLU A 641 -30.57 19.82 1.02
N VAL A 642 -29.37 19.35 1.32
CA VAL A 642 -29.13 18.19 2.20
C VAL A 642 -29.79 18.43 3.56
N ARG A 643 -29.54 19.61 4.16
CA ARG A 643 -30.15 19.99 5.43
C ARG A 643 -31.66 20.00 5.33
N ARG A 644 -32.22 20.61 4.30
CA ARG A 644 -33.68 20.66 4.07
C ARG A 644 -34.33 19.27 4.00
N ILE A 645 -33.70 18.36 3.24
CA ILE A 645 -34.19 16.97 3.10
C ILE A 645 -34.19 16.27 4.46
N VAL A 646 -33.09 16.38 5.19
CA VAL A 646 -32.92 15.71 6.50
C VAL A 646 -33.88 16.31 7.54
N GLU A 647 -34.02 17.64 7.60
CA GLU A 647 -34.94 18.32 8.55
C GLU A 647 -36.41 17.98 8.24
N ALA A 648 -36.78 17.95 6.96
CA ALA A 648 -38.15 17.55 6.55
C ALA A 648 -38.42 16.10 6.97
N ALA A 649 -37.49 15.17 6.65
CA ALA A 649 -37.61 13.78 7.05
C ALA A 649 -37.68 13.62 8.59
N HIS A 650 -36.88 14.38 9.36
CA HIS A 650 -36.92 14.36 10.80
C HIS A 650 -38.27 14.82 11.37
N ALA A 651 -38.82 15.91 10.87
CA ALA A 651 -40.12 16.40 11.31
C ALA A 651 -41.25 15.37 11.05
N GLU A 652 -41.23 14.68 9.90
CA GLU A 652 -42.15 13.60 9.59
C GLU A 652 -41.98 12.40 10.53
N VAL A 653 -40.74 11.97 10.79
CA VAL A 653 -40.44 10.85 11.71
C VAL A 653 -40.87 11.17 13.13
N VAL A 654 -40.62 12.37 13.64
CA VAL A 654 -41.08 12.80 14.95
C VAL A 654 -42.63 12.78 15.06
N THR A 655 -43.31 13.25 13.99
CA THR A 655 -44.78 13.22 13.92
C THR A 655 -45.29 11.78 13.92
N LEU A 656 -44.68 10.91 13.10
CA LEU A 656 -45.05 9.48 12.99
C LEU A 656 -44.85 8.76 14.35
N LEU A 657 -43.71 8.93 14.99
CA LEU A 657 -43.41 8.28 16.27
C LEU A 657 -44.30 8.81 17.40
N LYS A 658 -44.58 10.11 17.45
CA LYS A 658 -45.55 10.68 18.45
C LYS A 658 -46.94 10.13 18.27
N GLY A 659 -47.39 9.97 17.01
CA GLY A 659 -48.71 9.41 16.70
C GLY A 659 -48.84 7.90 16.94
N ASN A 660 -47.69 7.18 17.06
CA ASN A 660 -47.66 5.73 17.29
C ASN A 660 -46.80 5.39 18.54
N ARG A 661 -46.86 6.24 19.56
CA ARG A 661 -46.07 6.09 20.77
C ARG A 661 -46.39 4.79 21.52
N ASP A 662 -47.62 4.38 21.53
CA ASP A 662 -48.10 3.13 22.11
C ASP A 662 -47.44 1.90 21.49
N LYS A 663 -47.29 1.92 20.18
CA LYS A 663 -46.61 0.84 19.43
C LYS A 663 -45.11 0.81 19.71
N LEU A 664 -44.46 1.96 19.82
CA LEU A 664 -43.05 2.07 20.17
C LEU A 664 -42.79 1.56 21.59
N ASP A 665 -43.65 1.93 22.54
CA ASP A 665 -43.56 1.49 23.94
C ASP A 665 -43.79 -0.03 24.08
N SER A 666 -44.75 -0.60 23.33
CA SER A 666 -45.01 -2.04 23.30
C SER A 666 -43.84 -2.82 22.69
N LEU A 667 -43.27 -2.35 21.57
CA LEU A 667 -42.11 -2.99 20.93
C LEU A 667 -40.87 -2.91 21.84
N ALA A 668 -40.61 -1.76 22.44
CA ALA A 668 -39.50 -1.58 23.38
C ALA A 668 -39.62 -2.48 24.60
N ALA A 669 -40.85 -2.66 25.15
CA ALA A 669 -41.10 -3.58 26.25
C ALA A 669 -40.78 -5.04 25.86
N ALA A 670 -41.26 -5.48 24.70
CA ALA A 670 -40.94 -6.81 24.17
C ALA A 670 -39.45 -7.04 23.95
N LEU A 671 -38.72 -6.03 23.42
CA LEU A 671 -37.25 -6.10 23.26
C LEU A 671 -36.51 -6.18 24.63
N LEU A 672 -37.02 -5.53 25.64
CA LEU A 672 -36.44 -5.62 27.02
C LEU A 672 -36.67 -7.01 27.66
N GLU A 673 -37.73 -7.70 27.27
CA GLU A 673 -38.09 -9.04 27.77
C GLU A 673 -37.34 -10.13 26.98
N HIS A 674 -37.37 -10.11 25.66
CA HIS A 674 -36.85 -11.17 24.79
C HIS A 674 -35.46 -10.92 24.20
N GLU A 675 -34.93 -9.69 24.33
CA GLU A 675 -33.65 -9.20 23.80
C GLU A 675 -33.52 -9.23 22.26
N THR A 676 -34.21 -10.14 21.59
CA THR A 676 -34.22 -10.29 20.13
C THR A 676 -35.63 -10.68 19.71
N LEU A 677 -36.12 -10.06 18.64
CA LEU A 677 -37.41 -10.35 18.02
C LEU A 677 -37.20 -10.64 16.55
N ASP A 678 -37.77 -11.76 16.08
CA ASP A 678 -37.83 -12.08 14.67
C ASP A 678 -38.93 -11.26 13.97
N GLU A 679 -39.04 -11.35 12.66
CA GLU A 679 -39.96 -10.56 11.85
C GLU A 679 -41.40 -10.64 12.39
N ASP A 680 -41.93 -11.88 12.57
CA ASP A 680 -43.31 -12.11 13.01
C ASP A 680 -43.56 -11.56 14.43
N GLU A 681 -42.63 -11.80 15.31
CA GLU A 681 -42.65 -11.32 16.71
C GLU A 681 -42.59 -9.79 16.77
N ALA A 682 -41.73 -9.17 15.96
CA ALA A 682 -41.56 -7.72 15.91
C ALA A 682 -42.81 -7.00 15.41
N TYR A 683 -43.43 -7.50 14.31
CA TYR A 683 -44.68 -6.94 13.80
C TYR A 683 -45.85 -7.16 14.79
N ALA A 684 -45.92 -8.34 15.44
CA ALA A 684 -46.90 -8.61 16.46
C ALA A 684 -46.74 -7.70 17.69
N ALA A 685 -45.52 -7.54 18.20
CA ALA A 685 -45.23 -6.68 19.34
C ALA A 685 -45.49 -5.19 19.02
N ALA A 686 -45.25 -4.77 17.81
CA ALA A 686 -45.57 -3.42 17.33
C ALA A 686 -47.05 -3.18 17.04
N HIS A 687 -47.88 -4.21 17.05
CA HIS A 687 -49.28 -4.17 16.60
C HIS A 687 -49.46 -3.57 15.17
N VAL A 688 -48.55 -3.94 14.27
CA VAL A 688 -48.55 -3.51 12.88
C VAL A 688 -48.79 -4.72 12.01
N ALA A 689 -49.74 -4.59 11.06
CA ALA A 689 -49.95 -5.66 10.10
C ALA A 689 -48.80 -5.72 9.13
N LYS A 690 -48.32 -6.94 8.81
CA LYS A 690 -47.35 -7.13 7.71
C LYS A 690 -47.92 -6.65 6.41
N ARG A 691 -47.13 -5.99 5.61
CA ARG A 691 -47.50 -5.71 4.20
C ARG A 691 -47.64 -7.05 3.49
N LEU A 692 -48.77 -7.27 2.82
CA LEU A 692 -48.95 -8.47 2.02
C LEU A 692 -47.96 -8.40 0.86
N GLU A 693 -47.17 -9.47 0.66
CA GLU A 693 -46.27 -9.63 -0.47
C GLU A 693 -47.09 -9.50 -1.76
N GLU A 694 -46.87 -8.47 -2.57
CA GLU A 694 -47.30 -8.46 -3.95
C GLU A 694 -46.52 -9.52 -4.70
N THR A 695 -47.14 -10.64 -4.99
CA THR A 695 -46.53 -11.78 -5.66
C THR A 695 -45.94 -11.32 -7.00
N PRO A 696 -44.64 -11.52 -7.30
CA PRO A 696 -43.99 -11.03 -8.54
C PRO A 696 -44.58 -11.63 -9.86
N GLY A 697 -45.60 -12.44 -9.75
CA GLY A 697 -46.22 -13.13 -10.88
C GLY A 697 -47.19 -12.31 -11.76
N GLU A 698 -47.69 -11.17 -11.31
CA GLU A 698 -48.70 -10.44 -12.08
C GLU A 698 -48.13 -9.47 -13.13
N TYR A 699 -46.92 -8.90 -12.90
CA TYR A 699 -46.28 -8.02 -13.87
C TYR A 699 -45.79 -8.75 -15.14
N ALA A 700 -45.35 -10.00 -15.01
CA ALA A 700 -44.89 -10.79 -16.16
C ALA A 700 -46.05 -11.21 -17.07
N THR A 701 -47.29 -11.31 -16.54
CA THR A 701 -48.46 -11.69 -17.29
C THR A 701 -49.14 -10.50 -18.00
N ALA A 702 -49.03 -9.30 -17.41
CA ALA A 702 -49.53 -8.06 -18.01
C ALA A 702 -48.67 -7.61 -19.20
N ALA A 703 -47.33 -7.68 -19.07
CA ALA A 703 -46.41 -7.33 -20.16
C ALA A 703 -46.49 -8.29 -21.36
N ARG A 704 -46.83 -9.58 -21.17
CA ARG A 704 -47.07 -10.53 -22.29
C ARG A 704 -48.41 -10.38 -22.98
N LYS A 705 -49.37 -9.64 -22.42
CA LYS A 705 -50.66 -9.33 -23.05
C LYS A 705 -50.66 -7.98 -23.77
N ALA A 706 -49.59 -7.16 -23.63
CA ALA A 706 -49.47 -5.84 -24.22
C ALA A 706 -48.53 -5.78 -25.44
N VAL A 707 -47.91 -6.91 -25.85
CA VAL A 707 -47.19 -7.12 -27.11
C VAL A 707 -47.96 -8.18 -27.88
#